data_8a0cf8e96e4345c4e93a7873a609b701
#
_entry.id   8a0cf8e96e4345c4e93a7873a609b701
#
_cell.length_a   1.000
_cell.length_b   1.000
_cell.length_c   1.000
_cell.angle_alpha   90.00
_cell.angle_beta   90.00
_cell.angle_gamma   90.00
#
_symmetry.space_group_name_H-M   'P 1'
#
loop_
_entity.id
_entity.type
_entity.pdbx_description
1 polymer ?
#
loop_
_entity_poly.entity_id
_entity_poly.type
_entity_poly.pdbx_seq_one_letter_code
_entity_poly.pdbx_strand_id
1 'polypeptide(L)'
;MTRRYTDAWRAHLPLLRTSLIIVVLLAGISWMLASLQSRDGSVRTLEPSDWHWAPASSYDEPSAPSDGWLPLEPNEKLPAKIVWLRVPLPDDNAPDPHLRVRGVGSLRVFDGSDRIFSYLLDKQKWIVPIGQWKMVELPSTHPAYIDLLVRFGKPSRMTVDAAYGDKSGLFGQMLREDLDNLLIGVLLIFSGCISLGLYKSQRNRLYIYFSLLAVSGGYAALVQNDLQQAIIDVPVLSYIQNVCLPIATFAFVGAMEQVFEGINGRTIRFFRHAALALSAFAIIGAMTSLTLYMWSILLFTPIFIVTFIAVFWTIWVAYRRRRDLESIWIMAGFSSLAAITFIHIYRFIIYDRVPEQVQETTAWVLRLPKDLLFLGLFAFVICLIRVIMYRYMAMNRQLTEFNRSLEQIVQTRTYELQVRTEQFQRANERLAASMRENAEAMAEAMIMEERHRITGSIHDTVGHTLSDTVVHMEEAKRMISQDREQAEEKLAASQELLRRGLEDIRQSVRLLREDAGHYDLPGAIGALIRETEQATGCKFERQIGPLPSQLSTLQKRLLFQTLQEGIAIGLKRKEPARQFRLSVFFDQREETVRLKLSDHGRPLRADDWGIGLRALAEQADRLGGWLTAEATEEGNCLSLTIPAAPGGASSWII
;
A
#
# COMPACT_ATOMS: atom_id res chain seq x y z
N MET A 1 -22.75 -16.73 -35.25
CA MET A 1 -23.38 -15.87 -34.20
C MET A 1 -24.17 -16.69 -33.16
N THR A 2 -24.84 -17.74 -33.49
CA THR A 2 -25.67 -18.59 -32.59
C THR A 2 -24.87 -19.33 -31.49
N ARG A 3 -23.67 -19.84 -31.74
CA ARG A 3 -22.84 -20.52 -30.73
C ARG A 3 -22.35 -19.60 -29.59
N ARG A 4 -22.06 -18.33 -29.85
CA ARG A 4 -21.67 -17.36 -28.78
C ARG A 4 -22.86 -17.03 -27.85
N TYR A 5 -24.08 -17.06 -28.32
CA TYR A 5 -25.28 -16.84 -27.51
C TYR A 5 -25.58 -18.02 -26.58
N THR A 6 -25.40 -19.26 -27.07
CA THR A 6 -25.64 -20.48 -26.27
C THR A 6 -24.56 -20.66 -25.17
N ASP A 7 -23.32 -20.28 -25.43
CA ASP A 7 -22.24 -20.37 -24.43
C ASP A 7 -22.37 -19.27 -23.37
N ALA A 8 -22.80 -18.06 -23.75
CA ALA A 8 -23.16 -17.01 -22.81
C ALA A 8 -24.33 -17.45 -21.90
N TRP A 9 -25.42 -18.05 -22.47
CA TRP A 9 -26.54 -18.55 -21.68
C TRP A 9 -26.11 -19.66 -20.70
N ARG A 10 -25.26 -20.60 -21.12
CA ARG A 10 -24.74 -21.68 -20.26
C ARG A 10 -23.87 -21.18 -19.12
N ALA A 11 -23.10 -20.11 -19.35
CA ALA A 11 -22.34 -19.45 -18.29
C ALA A 11 -23.22 -18.76 -17.21
N HIS A 12 -24.49 -18.42 -17.57
CA HIS A 12 -25.45 -17.74 -16.71
C HIS A 12 -26.43 -18.65 -16.01
N LEU A 13 -26.56 -19.91 -16.47
CA LEU A 13 -27.44 -20.91 -15.88
C LEU A 13 -27.22 -21.11 -14.37
N PRO A 14 -25.96 -21.18 -13.86
CA PRO A 14 -25.73 -21.29 -12.42
C PRO A 14 -26.16 -20.02 -11.65
N LEU A 15 -26.04 -18.85 -12.28
CA LEU A 15 -26.42 -17.57 -11.69
C LEU A 15 -27.94 -17.40 -11.60
N LEU A 16 -28.66 -17.78 -12.67
CA LEU A 16 -30.12 -17.84 -12.67
C LEU A 16 -30.64 -18.87 -11.65
N ARG A 17 -30.00 -20.03 -11.55
CA ARG A 17 -30.33 -21.05 -10.54
C ARG A 17 -30.14 -20.51 -9.11
N THR A 18 -29.03 -19.87 -8.79
CA THR A 18 -28.82 -19.34 -7.42
C THR A 18 -29.79 -18.20 -7.10
N SER A 19 -30.12 -17.31 -8.04
CA SER A 19 -31.11 -16.26 -7.84
C SER A 19 -32.52 -16.83 -7.68
N LEU A 20 -32.86 -17.82 -8.47
CA LEU A 20 -34.12 -18.53 -8.34
C LEU A 20 -34.21 -19.29 -7.00
N ILE A 21 -33.12 -19.92 -6.57
CA ILE A 21 -33.05 -20.59 -5.26
C ILE A 21 -33.24 -19.59 -4.11
N ILE A 22 -32.64 -18.40 -4.20
CA ILE A 22 -32.80 -17.35 -3.17
C ILE A 22 -34.24 -16.86 -3.14
N VAL A 23 -34.85 -16.60 -4.30
CA VAL A 23 -36.26 -16.18 -4.38
C VAL A 23 -37.19 -17.28 -3.88
N VAL A 24 -36.94 -18.53 -4.24
CA VAL A 24 -37.71 -19.68 -3.77
C VAL A 24 -37.51 -19.92 -2.26
N LEU A 25 -36.30 -19.75 -1.74
CA LEU A 25 -36.02 -19.84 -0.31
C LEU A 25 -36.71 -18.71 0.47
N LEU A 26 -36.66 -17.47 -0.04
CA LEU A 26 -37.34 -16.34 0.59
C LEU A 26 -38.86 -16.50 0.53
N ALA A 27 -39.38 -16.90 -0.61
CA ALA A 27 -40.81 -17.22 -0.76
C ALA A 27 -41.21 -18.43 0.12
N GLY A 28 -40.35 -19.43 0.24
CA GLY A 28 -40.55 -20.58 1.10
C GLY A 28 -40.49 -20.23 2.58
N ILE A 29 -39.58 -19.37 2.99
CA ILE A 29 -39.50 -18.84 4.35
C ILE A 29 -40.71 -17.99 4.65
N SER A 30 -41.10 -17.07 3.75
CA SER A 30 -42.31 -16.25 3.90
C SER A 30 -43.58 -17.10 3.96
N TRP A 31 -43.67 -18.15 3.13
CA TRP A 31 -44.78 -19.12 3.17
C TRP A 31 -44.75 -19.98 4.45
N MET A 32 -43.59 -20.43 4.89
CA MET A 32 -43.42 -21.20 6.13
C MET A 32 -43.79 -20.34 7.34
N LEU A 33 -43.36 -19.08 7.37
CA LEU A 33 -43.72 -18.11 8.42
C LEU A 33 -45.22 -17.80 8.39
N ALA A 34 -45.80 -17.63 7.19
CA ALA A 34 -47.25 -17.48 7.03
C ALA A 34 -48.04 -18.76 7.46
N SER A 35 -47.47 -19.94 7.25
CA SER A 35 -48.11 -21.20 7.65
C SER A 35 -47.96 -21.50 9.15
N LEU A 36 -46.94 -20.93 9.79
CA LEU A 36 -46.79 -20.92 11.25
C LEU A 36 -47.76 -19.93 11.94
N GLN A 37 -48.49 -19.15 11.15
CA GLN A 37 -49.65 -18.37 11.58
C GLN A 37 -50.87 -19.29 11.90
N SER A 38 -50.66 -20.43 12.57
CA SER A 38 -51.76 -21.14 13.17
C SER A 38 -52.46 -20.17 14.09
N ARG A 39 -53.72 -19.93 13.87
CA ARG A 39 -54.61 -19.09 14.67
C ARG A 39 -54.45 -19.51 16.14
N ASP A 40 -53.69 -18.71 16.86
CA ASP A 40 -53.68 -18.81 18.30
C ASP A 40 -55.09 -18.42 18.72
N GLY A 41 -55.89 -19.35 19.24
CA GLY A 41 -57.28 -19.09 19.62
C GLY A 41 -57.44 -18.05 20.70
N SER A 42 -56.33 -17.52 21.22
CA SER A 42 -56.27 -16.50 22.28
C SER A 42 -56.46 -15.05 21.79
N VAL A 43 -56.41 -14.80 20.46
CA VAL A 43 -56.57 -13.44 19.92
C VAL A 43 -57.67 -13.42 18.87
N ARG A 44 -58.64 -12.53 19.03
CA ARG A 44 -59.75 -12.30 18.07
C ARG A 44 -59.60 -10.93 17.42
N THR A 45 -59.57 -10.88 16.10
CA THR A 45 -59.74 -9.63 15.34
C THR A 45 -61.21 -9.25 15.37
N LEU A 46 -61.52 -8.01 15.76
CA LEU A 46 -62.88 -7.50 15.82
C LEU A 46 -63.23 -6.91 14.46
N GLU A 47 -64.18 -7.52 13.77
CA GLU A 47 -64.54 -7.07 12.40
C GLU A 47 -65.31 -5.74 12.46
N PRO A 48 -64.93 -4.73 11.65
CA PRO A 48 -65.61 -3.44 11.62
C PRO A 48 -67.09 -3.50 11.23
N SER A 49 -67.51 -4.57 10.56
CA SER A 49 -68.95 -4.82 10.20
C SER A 49 -69.88 -4.89 11.41
N ASP A 50 -69.34 -5.24 12.58
CA ASP A 50 -70.11 -5.43 13.78
C ASP A 50 -70.13 -4.14 14.68
N TRP A 51 -69.42 -3.10 14.19
CA TRP A 51 -69.28 -1.87 14.95
C TRP A 51 -70.42 -0.89 14.65
N HIS A 52 -70.66 0.00 15.61
CA HIS A 52 -71.56 1.11 15.43
C HIS A 52 -70.79 2.42 15.65
N TRP A 53 -71.23 3.47 14.95
CA TRP A 53 -70.61 4.79 15.12
C TRP A 53 -71.64 5.86 15.39
N ALA A 54 -71.21 6.93 16.05
CA ALA A 54 -72.01 8.15 16.28
C ALA A 54 -71.09 9.39 16.12
N PRO A 55 -71.62 10.51 15.59
CA PRO A 55 -70.89 11.74 15.52
C PRO A 55 -70.63 12.31 16.93
N ALA A 56 -69.42 12.85 17.14
CA ALA A 56 -69.03 13.55 18.34
C ALA A 56 -68.88 15.05 18.06
N SER A 57 -69.37 15.88 18.93
CA SER A 57 -69.26 17.35 18.83
C SER A 57 -67.88 17.83 19.27
N SER A 58 -67.29 17.20 20.28
CA SER A 58 -65.97 17.55 20.82
C SER A 58 -65.22 16.31 21.27
N TYR A 59 -63.86 16.39 21.25
CA TYR A 59 -63.01 15.34 21.80
C TYR A 59 -63.05 15.30 23.37
N ASP A 60 -63.60 16.32 23.97
CA ASP A 60 -63.70 16.44 25.45
C ASP A 60 -65.07 15.98 26.02
N GLU A 61 -65.90 15.33 25.20
CA GLU A 61 -67.11 14.72 25.64
C GLU A 61 -66.87 13.73 26.79
N PRO A 62 -67.63 13.79 27.88
CA PRO A 62 -67.37 12.99 29.07
C PRO A 62 -67.83 11.53 28.97
N SER A 63 -68.80 11.24 28.10
CA SER A 63 -69.37 9.90 27.90
C SER A 63 -69.91 9.73 26.48
N ALA A 64 -70.12 8.49 26.06
CA ALA A 64 -70.75 8.15 24.80
C ALA A 64 -72.23 8.54 24.78
N PRO A 65 -72.77 8.86 23.55
CA PRO A 65 -74.23 9.17 23.48
C PRO A 65 -75.09 7.93 23.81
N SER A 66 -76.24 8.18 24.44
CA SER A 66 -77.19 7.11 24.77
C SER A 66 -77.89 6.56 23.54
N ASP A 67 -78.16 7.39 22.52
CA ASP A 67 -78.91 7.10 21.33
C ASP A 67 -78.17 7.62 20.04
N GLY A 68 -78.67 7.26 18.88
CA GLY A 68 -78.20 7.76 17.59
C GLY A 68 -76.98 6.95 16.98
N TRP A 69 -76.80 5.75 17.42
CA TRP A 69 -75.82 4.83 16.88
C TRP A 69 -76.21 4.30 15.50
N LEU A 70 -75.31 4.40 14.51
CA LEU A 70 -75.49 3.91 13.18
C LEU A 70 -74.55 2.70 12.96
N PRO A 71 -75.03 1.66 12.23
CA PRO A 71 -74.13 0.57 11.86
C PRO A 71 -73.02 1.09 10.99
N LEU A 72 -71.80 0.56 11.13
CA LEU A 72 -70.66 0.95 10.34
C LEU A 72 -70.54 0.05 9.10
N GLU A 73 -70.70 0.64 7.92
CA GLU A 73 -70.45 -0.10 6.71
C GLU A 73 -68.94 -0.24 6.40
N PRO A 74 -68.50 -1.40 5.87
CA PRO A 74 -67.12 -1.60 5.44
C PRO A 74 -66.70 -0.54 4.40
N ASN A 75 -65.56 0.16 4.66
CA ASN A 75 -65.04 1.23 3.80
C ASN A 75 -65.86 2.55 3.80
N GLU A 76 -66.77 2.75 4.71
CA GLU A 76 -67.54 3.98 4.80
C GLU A 76 -66.63 5.17 5.08
N LYS A 77 -66.92 6.32 4.42
CA LYS A 77 -66.27 7.61 4.73
C LYS A 77 -66.99 8.28 5.85
N LEU A 78 -66.39 8.27 7.05
CA LEU A 78 -66.98 8.95 8.21
C LEU A 78 -67.01 10.47 7.95
N PRO A 79 -68.18 11.12 8.17
CA PRO A 79 -68.36 12.53 7.84
C PRO A 79 -67.68 13.47 8.81
N ALA A 80 -67.34 13.01 10.01
CA ALA A 80 -66.80 13.80 11.09
C ALA A 80 -65.32 13.48 11.40
N LYS A 81 -64.58 14.47 11.87
CA LYS A 81 -63.18 14.29 12.32
C LYS A 81 -63.07 13.61 13.69
N ILE A 82 -64.14 13.64 14.48
CA ILE A 82 -64.23 13.05 15.81
C ILE A 82 -65.50 12.22 15.81
N VAL A 83 -65.36 10.96 16.13
CA VAL A 83 -66.49 10.01 16.15
C VAL A 83 -66.37 9.10 17.36
N TRP A 84 -67.53 8.68 17.83
CA TRP A 84 -67.67 7.57 18.73
C TRP A 84 -67.77 6.28 17.94
N LEU A 85 -67.08 5.23 18.39
CA LEU A 85 -67.16 3.88 17.86
C LEU A 85 -67.50 2.95 19.00
N ARG A 86 -68.59 2.20 18.87
CA ARG A 86 -68.97 1.14 19.80
C ARG A 86 -68.50 -0.19 19.23
N VAL A 87 -67.60 -0.84 19.96
CA VAL A 87 -66.95 -2.08 19.56
C VAL A 87 -67.45 -3.20 20.48
N PRO A 88 -68.15 -4.22 19.91
CA PRO A 88 -68.58 -5.35 20.71
C PRO A 88 -67.39 -6.21 21.09
N LEU A 89 -67.36 -6.67 22.34
CA LEU A 89 -66.31 -7.60 22.81
C LEU A 89 -66.85 -9.04 22.75
N PRO A 90 -66.01 -10.03 22.48
CA PRO A 90 -66.37 -11.43 22.50
C PRO A 90 -66.59 -11.91 23.95
N ASP A 91 -67.46 -12.92 24.11
CA ASP A 91 -67.79 -13.49 25.45
C ASP A 91 -66.65 -14.31 26.08
N ASP A 92 -65.53 -14.43 25.41
CA ASP A 92 -64.37 -15.18 25.89
C ASP A 92 -63.56 -14.40 26.94
N ASN A 93 -63.37 -15.00 28.10
CA ASN A 93 -62.58 -14.45 29.19
C ASN A 93 -61.09 -14.66 28.96
N ALA A 94 -60.38 -13.68 28.40
CA ALA A 94 -58.93 -13.69 28.39
C ALA A 94 -58.41 -13.49 29.83
N PRO A 95 -57.33 -14.21 30.23
CA PRO A 95 -56.76 -14.06 31.59
C PRO A 95 -56.25 -12.65 31.90
N ASP A 96 -55.73 -11.94 30.87
CA ASP A 96 -55.24 -10.56 30.92
C ASP A 96 -55.83 -9.78 29.74
N PRO A 97 -57.11 -9.33 29.87
CA PRO A 97 -57.85 -8.80 28.72
C PRO A 97 -57.31 -7.45 28.26
N HIS A 98 -56.83 -7.41 27.02
CA HIS A 98 -56.34 -6.21 26.38
C HIS A 98 -57.05 -5.97 25.05
N LEU A 99 -57.24 -4.72 24.71
CA LEU A 99 -57.71 -4.26 23.41
C LEU A 99 -56.59 -3.54 22.66
N ARG A 100 -56.19 -4.03 21.52
CA ARG A 100 -55.31 -3.32 20.59
C ARG A 100 -56.17 -2.54 19.60
N VAL A 101 -56.03 -1.21 19.59
CA VAL A 101 -56.68 -0.35 18.60
C VAL A 101 -55.64 0.27 17.70
N ARG A 102 -55.76 0.11 16.37
CA ARG A 102 -54.84 0.59 15.34
C ARG A 102 -55.51 1.62 14.43
N GLY A 103 -54.72 2.54 13.85
CA GLY A 103 -55.20 3.52 12.86
C GLY A 103 -55.75 4.81 13.46
N VAL A 104 -55.51 5.07 14.72
CA VAL A 104 -56.08 6.23 15.47
C VAL A 104 -55.00 7.28 15.75
N GLY A 105 -55.32 8.57 15.54
CA GLY A 105 -54.45 9.68 15.92
C GLY A 105 -54.54 10.06 17.39
N SER A 106 -55.75 10.09 17.94
CA SER A 106 -56.03 10.27 19.37
C SER A 106 -57.16 9.32 19.75
N LEU A 107 -57.05 8.73 20.93
CA LEU A 107 -57.97 7.68 21.40
C LEU A 107 -58.33 7.92 22.85
N ARG A 108 -59.61 7.88 23.15
CA ARG A 108 -60.11 7.71 24.52
C ARG A 108 -61.00 6.48 24.53
N VAL A 109 -60.88 5.67 25.56
CA VAL A 109 -61.62 4.42 25.72
C VAL A 109 -62.48 4.52 26.99
N PHE A 110 -63.73 4.12 26.86
CA PHE A 110 -64.72 4.20 27.94
C PHE A 110 -65.39 2.85 28.13
N ASP A 111 -65.64 2.53 29.39
CA ASP A 111 -66.53 1.47 29.82
C ASP A 111 -67.79 2.14 30.44
N GLY A 112 -68.83 2.23 29.63
CA GLY A 112 -70.00 3.03 29.99
C GLY A 112 -69.64 4.50 30.18
N SER A 113 -69.72 4.98 31.42
CA SER A 113 -69.40 6.38 31.81
C SER A 113 -67.92 6.55 32.20
N ASP A 114 -67.19 5.45 32.47
CA ASP A 114 -65.87 5.49 33.04
C ASP A 114 -64.81 5.49 31.97
N ARG A 115 -63.94 6.51 31.98
CA ARG A 115 -62.81 6.60 31.05
C ARG A 115 -61.64 5.74 31.54
N ILE A 116 -61.40 4.63 30.90
CA ILE A 116 -60.30 3.70 31.22
C ILE A 116 -58.95 4.06 30.56
N PHE A 117 -58.99 4.74 29.39
CA PHE A 117 -57.75 5.10 28.68
C PHE A 117 -57.87 6.46 27.98
N SER A 118 -56.77 7.22 27.90
CA SER A 118 -56.74 8.47 27.14
C SER A 118 -55.36 8.68 26.52
N TYR A 119 -55.35 8.83 25.23
CA TYR A 119 -54.16 9.21 24.47
C TYR A 119 -54.50 10.37 23.52
N LEU A 120 -53.76 11.48 23.68
CA LEU A 120 -53.94 12.68 22.86
C LEU A 120 -52.64 12.98 22.11
N LEU A 121 -52.69 12.94 20.79
CA LEU A 121 -51.56 13.38 19.97
C LEU A 121 -51.60 14.90 19.80
N ASP A 122 -50.51 15.59 20.18
CA ASP A 122 -50.36 17.04 19.97
C ASP A 122 -50.16 17.35 18.48
N LYS A 123 -51.22 17.78 17.81
CA LYS A 123 -51.22 18.09 16.37
C LYS A 123 -50.38 19.31 15.98
N GLN A 124 -50.06 20.16 16.93
CA GLN A 124 -49.27 21.35 16.65
C GLN A 124 -47.77 21.02 16.49
N LYS A 125 -47.33 19.94 17.10
CA LYS A 125 -45.92 19.53 17.10
C LYS A 125 -45.61 18.36 16.16
N TRP A 126 -46.61 17.49 15.89
CA TRP A 126 -46.34 16.22 15.24
C TRP A 126 -47.28 15.94 14.06
N ILE A 127 -46.75 15.28 13.05
CA ILE A 127 -47.54 14.69 11.98
C ILE A 127 -48.26 13.49 12.55
N VAL A 128 -49.56 13.34 12.21
CA VAL A 128 -50.31 12.15 12.59
C VAL A 128 -49.79 10.96 11.81
N PRO A 129 -49.16 9.98 12.45
CA PRO A 129 -48.61 8.81 11.74
C PRO A 129 -49.74 7.88 11.30
N ILE A 130 -49.56 7.30 10.13
CA ILE A 130 -50.45 6.25 9.61
C ILE A 130 -50.06 4.94 10.31
N GLY A 131 -51.08 4.20 10.84
CA GLY A 131 -50.87 2.88 11.43
C GLY A 131 -50.45 2.87 12.91
N GLN A 132 -50.60 4.02 13.62
CA GLN A 132 -50.42 4.05 15.07
C GLN A 132 -51.37 3.09 15.76
N TRP A 133 -50.85 2.32 16.74
CA TRP A 133 -51.68 1.48 17.60
C TRP A 133 -51.51 1.84 19.08
N LYS A 134 -52.52 1.51 19.85
CA LYS A 134 -52.47 1.57 21.32
C LYS A 134 -53.04 0.30 21.91
N MET A 135 -52.45 -0.19 22.95
CA MET A 135 -52.90 -1.33 23.73
C MET A 135 -53.53 -0.78 25.04
N VAL A 136 -54.73 -1.20 25.29
CA VAL A 136 -55.54 -0.74 26.40
C VAL A 136 -55.90 -1.94 27.27
N GLU A 137 -55.56 -1.89 28.53
CA GLU A 137 -55.97 -2.88 29.51
C GLU A 137 -57.46 -2.68 29.80
N LEU A 138 -58.23 -3.75 29.69
CA LEU A 138 -59.67 -3.74 29.93
C LEU A 138 -59.97 -4.19 31.36
N PRO A 139 -61.06 -3.66 31.94
CA PRO A 139 -61.47 -4.08 33.27
C PRO A 139 -61.92 -5.55 33.28
N SER A 140 -61.70 -6.25 34.37
CA SER A 140 -62.08 -7.65 34.58
C SER A 140 -63.60 -7.89 34.63
N THR A 141 -64.38 -6.86 34.55
CA THR A 141 -65.88 -6.90 34.56
C THR A 141 -66.48 -7.41 33.24
N HIS A 142 -65.66 -7.61 32.17
CA HIS A 142 -66.07 -8.06 30.84
C HIS A 142 -67.33 -7.34 30.30
N PRO A 143 -67.22 -6.04 29.95
CA PRO A 143 -68.30 -5.33 29.35
C PRO A 143 -68.64 -5.93 27.96
N ALA A 144 -69.94 -5.95 27.61
CA ALA A 144 -70.41 -6.46 26.33
C ALA A 144 -69.90 -5.62 25.15
N TYR A 145 -69.54 -4.38 25.33
CA TYR A 145 -69.01 -3.46 24.35
C TYR A 145 -68.13 -2.40 25.05
N ILE A 146 -67.22 -1.81 24.26
CA ILE A 146 -66.39 -0.68 24.67
C ILE A 146 -66.62 0.48 23.71
N ASP A 147 -66.73 1.67 24.27
CA ASP A 147 -66.91 2.91 23.50
C ASP A 147 -65.56 3.60 23.30
N LEU A 148 -65.18 3.83 22.02
CA LEU A 148 -63.96 4.49 21.62
C LEU A 148 -64.27 5.89 21.09
N LEU A 149 -63.73 6.94 21.70
CA LEU A 149 -63.75 8.27 21.12
C LEU A 149 -62.46 8.46 20.30
N VAL A 150 -62.60 8.48 18.98
CA VAL A 150 -61.50 8.52 18.06
C VAL A 150 -61.43 9.86 17.34
N ARG A 151 -60.22 10.39 17.20
CA ARG A 151 -59.97 11.59 16.41
C ARG A 151 -59.09 11.26 15.23
N PHE A 152 -59.58 11.46 14.00
CA PHE A 152 -58.86 11.29 12.75
C PHE A 152 -58.13 12.55 12.31
N GLY A 153 -57.06 12.41 11.59
CA GLY A 153 -56.33 13.54 11.01
C GLY A 153 -57.10 14.29 9.92
N LYS A 154 -57.80 13.56 9.09
CA LYS A 154 -58.71 14.01 8.02
C LYS A 154 -59.89 13.05 7.96
N PRO A 155 -61.10 13.53 7.52
CA PRO A 155 -62.18 12.62 7.16
C PRO A 155 -61.65 11.66 6.08
N SER A 156 -61.62 10.40 6.37
CA SER A 156 -61.09 9.37 5.47
C SER A 156 -61.89 8.09 5.62
N ARG A 157 -61.73 7.18 4.69
CA ARG A 157 -62.22 5.81 4.90
C ARG A 157 -61.67 5.29 6.22
N MET A 158 -62.52 4.59 6.95
CA MET A 158 -62.14 4.03 8.22
C MET A 158 -61.01 3.02 8.06
N THR A 159 -59.86 3.31 8.68
CA THR A 159 -58.69 2.42 8.71
C THR A 159 -58.43 1.90 10.13
N VAL A 160 -59.41 2.04 11.02
CA VAL A 160 -59.32 1.56 12.39
C VAL A 160 -59.57 0.07 12.39
N ASP A 161 -58.65 -0.66 12.97
CA ASP A 161 -58.84 -2.06 13.32
C ASP A 161 -58.66 -2.27 14.82
N ALA A 162 -59.29 -3.27 15.36
CA ALA A 162 -59.17 -3.64 16.76
C ALA A 162 -59.02 -5.17 16.90
N ALA A 163 -58.21 -5.56 17.86
CA ALA A 163 -58.04 -6.96 18.24
C ALA A 163 -58.13 -7.08 19.78
N TYR A 164 -58.82 -8.09 20.21
CA TYR A 164 -59.02 -8.45 21.61
C TYR A 164 -58.30 -9.75 21.96
N GLY A 165 -57.70 -9.80 23.13
CA GLY A 165 -57.08 -11.02 23.62
C GLY A 165 -56.14 -10.76 24.79
N ASP A 166 -55.39 -11.77 25.15
CA ASP A 166 -54.34 -11.69 26.14
C ASP A 166 -53.16 -10.84 25.62
N LYS A 167 -52.54 -10.06 26.50
CA LYS A 167 -51.40 -9.17 26.15
C LYS A 167 -50.27 -9.92 25.41
N SER A 168 -49.91 -11.07 25.91
CA SER A 168 -48.84 -11.91 25.29
C SER A 168 -49.23 -12.42 23.91
N GLY A 169 -50.52 -12.80 23.74
CA GLY A 169 -51.08 -13.24 22.46
C GLY A 169 -51.10 -12.12 21.43
N LEU A 170 -51.51 -10.91 21.81
CA LEU A 170 -51.51 -9.71 20.96
C LEU A 170 -50.10 -9.32 20.51
N PHE A 171 -49.10 -9.35 21.40
CA PHE A 171 -47.71 -9.13 21.01
C PHE A 171 -47.18 -10.25 20.10
N GLY A 172 -47.54 -11.51 20.38
CA GLY A 172 -47.18 -12.64 19.52
C GLY A 172 -47.78 -12.53 18.12
N GLN A 173 -49.03 -12.02 18.00
CA GLN A 173 -49.64 -11.72 16.71
C GLN A 173 -48.87 -10.62 15.97
N MET A 174 -48.58 -9.50 16.65
CA MET A 174 -47.81 -8.38 16.07
C MET A 174 -46.44 -8.84 15.59
N LEU A 175 -45.72 -9.64 16.38
CA LEU A 175 -44.43 -10.20 15.99
C LEU A 175 -44.53 -11.05 14.71
N ARG A 176 -45.58 -11.88 14.62
CA ARG A 176 -45.80 -12.69 13.42
C ARG A 176 -46.13 -11.86 12.17
N GLU A 177 -46.98 -10.80 12.36
CA GLU A 177 -47.33 -9.91 11.26
C GLU A 177 -46.13 -9.10 10.73
N ASP A 178 -45.21 -8.76 11.61
CA ASP A 178 -44.05 -7.89 11.30
C ASP A 178 -42.75 -8.66 10.99
N LEU A 179 -42.74 -9.99 11.13
CA LEU A 179 -41.52 -10.80 11.09
C LEU A 179 -40.78 -10.67 9.75
N ASP A 180 -41.52 -10.59 8.65
CA ASP A 180 -40.95 -10.44 7.31
C ASP A 180 -40.18 -9.13 7.18
N ASN A 181 -40.75 -8.03 7.62
CA ASN A 181 -40.11 -6.71 7.59
C ASN A 181 -38.92 -6.61 8.55
N LEU A 182 -39.05 -7.25 9.70
CA LEU A 182 -37.96 -7.30 10.68
C LEU A 182 -36.76 -8.06 10.11
N LEU A 183 -36.98 -9.21 9.50
CA LEU A 183 -35.91 -9.98 8.84
C LEU A 183 -35.29 -9.22 7.68
N ILE A 184 -36.10 -8.66 6.78
CA ILE A 184 -35.63 -7.85 5.64
C ILE A 184 -34.82 -6.65 6.15
N GLY A 185 -35.34 -5.93 7.16
CA GLY A 185 -34.68 -4.77 7.72
C GLY A 185 -33.32 -5.09 8.30
N VAL A 186 -33.23 -6.14 9.13
CA VAL A 186 -31.97 -6.60 9.73
C VAL A 186 -30.96 -7.06 8.67
N LEU A 187 -31.42 -7.84 7.67
CA LEU A 187 -30.53 -8.31 6.60
C LEU A 187 -30.00 -7.15 5.73
N LEU A 188 -30.83 -6.14 5.48
CA LEU A 188 -30.40 -4.95 4.74
C LEU A 188 -29.36 -4.16 5.54
N ILE A 189 -29.62 -3.89 6.83
CA ILE A 189 -28.65 -3.18 7.70
C ILE A 189 -27.33 -3.97 7.77
N PHE A 190 -27.40 -5.27 7.98
CA PHE A 190 -26.21 -6.13 8.05
C PHE A 190 -25.40 -6.10 6.75
N SER A 191 -26.07 -6.18 5.59
CA SER A 191 -25.40 -6.06 4.29
C SER A 191 -24.74 -4.70 4.10
N GLY A 192 -25.38 -3.63 4.59
CA GLY A 192 -24.83 -2.27 4.58
C GLY A 192 -23.59 -2.13 5.45
N CYS A 193 -23.58 -2.72 6.64
CA CYS A 193 -22.44 -2.74 7.55
C CYS A 193 -21.24 -3.50 6.94
N ILE A 194 -21.49 -4.66 6.33
CA ILE A 194 -20.45 -5.42 5.61
C ILE A 194 -19.86 -4.56 4.47
N SER A 195 -20.71 -3.89 3.70
CA SER A 195 -20.26 -3.02 2.61
C SER A 195 -19.39 -1.86 3.10
N LEU A 196 -19.72 -1.28 4.24
CA LEU A 196 -18.89 -0.24 4.84
C LEU A 196 -17.51 -0.78 5.26
N GLY A 197 -17.44 -2.00 5.77
CA GLY A 197 -16.18 -2.70 6.03
C GLY A 197 -15.34 -2.90 4.77
N LEU A 198 -15.97 -3.30 3.66
CA LEU A 198 -15.32 -3.46 2.37
C LEU A 198 -14.80 -2.13 1.81
N TYR A 199 -15.49 -1.02 2.05
CA TYR A 199 -15.01 0.32 1.66
C TYR A 199 -13.65 0.64 2.28
N LYS A 200 -13.42 0.28 3.55
CA LYS A 200 -12.13 0.51 4.22
C LYS A 200 -10.97 -0.18 3.49
N SER A 201 -11.21 -1.36 2.93
CA SER A 201 -10.22 -2.13 2.17
C SER A 201 -10.05 -1.65 0.73
N GLN A 202 -11.16 -1.41 0.03
CA GLN A 202 -11.19 -1.20 -1.43
C GLN A 202 -11.21 0.28 -1.84
N ARG A 203 -11.57 1.19 -0.93
CA ARG A 203 -11.74 2.63 -1.14
C ARG A 203 -12.62 3.03 -2.33
N ASN A 204 -13.51 2.14 -2.78
CA ASN A 204 -14.44 2.41 -3.86
C ASN A 204 -15.74 3.02 -3.33
N ARG A 205 -16.12 4.19 -3.85
CA ARG A 205 -17.32 4.94 -3.42
C ARG A 205 -18.63 4.17 -3.58
N LEU A 206 -18.68 3.17 -4.47
CA LEU A 206 -19.86 2.32 -4.62
C LEU A 206 -20.26 1.66 -3.31
N TYR A 207 -19.29 1.21 -2.50
CA TYR A 207 -19.57 0.56 -1.21
C TYR A 207 -20.21 1.52 -0.18
N ILE A 208 -19.86 2.81 -0.22
CA ILE A 208 -20.48 3.83 0.64
C ILE A 208 -21.94 4.04 0.24
N TYR A 209 -22.20 4.24 -1.05
CA TYR A 209 -23.56 4.45 -1.54
C TYR A 209 -24.42 3.22 -1.30
N PHE A 210 -23.88 2.02 -1.51
CA PHE A 210 -24.57 0.79 -1.21
C PHE A 210 -24.88 0.66 0.29
N SER A 211 -23.89 0.92 1.16
CA SER A 211 -24.10 0.89 2.61
C SER A 211 -25.20 1.85 3.05
N LEU A 212 -25.14 3.09 2.54
CA LEU A 212 -26.11 4.12 2.89
C LEU A 212 -27.52 3.75 2.41
N LEU A 213 -27.65 3.17 1.20
CA LEU A 213 -28.91 2.68 0.65
C LEU A 213 -29.48 1.51 1.48
N ALA A 214 -28.64 0.54 1.80
CA ALA A 214 -29.06 -0.66 2.51
C ALA A 214 -29.43 -0.34 3.98
N VAL A 215 -28.65 0.50 4.67
CA VAL A 215 -28.92 0.90 6.05
C VAL A 215 -30.19 1.76 6.11
N SER A 216 -30.34 2.77 5.25
CA SER A 216 -31.53 3.63 5.24
C SER A 216 -32.80 2.87 4.83
N GLY A 217 -32.70 1.97 3.84
CA GLY A 217 -33.81 1.12 3.41
C GLY A 217 -34.17 0.08 4.47
N GLY A 218 -33.19 -0.53 5.10
CA GLY A 218 -33.39 -1.49 6.19
C GLY A 218 -34.02 -0.84 7.42
N TYR A 219 -33.56 0.36 7.77
CA TYR A 219 -34.17 1.13 8.86
C TYR A 219 -35.62 1.52 8.52
N ALA A 220 -35.89 1.95 7.29
CA ALA A 220 -37.26 2.25 6.86
C ALA A 220 -38.19 1.02 6.94
N ALA A 221 -37.67 -0.19 6.63
CA ALA A 221 -38.42 -1.43 6.80
C ALA A 221 -38.71 -1.72 8.28
N LEU A 222 -37.74 -1.52 9.16
CA LEU A 222 -37.93 -1.71 10.60
C LEU A 222 -38.95 -0.74 11.19
N VAL A 223 -38.93 0.54 10.79
CA VAL A 223 -39.82 1.57 11.33
C VAL A 223 -41.31 1.32 11.02
N GLN A 224 -41.60 0.59 9.96
CA GLN A 224 -42.99 0.22 9.65
C GLN A 224 -43.54 -0.91 10.51
N ASN A 225 -42.72 -1.53 11.34
CA ASN A 225 -43.15 -2.58 12.25
C ASN A 225 -43.92 -2.02 13.43
N ASP A 226 -45.03 -2.64 13.71
CA ASP A 226 -45.85 -2.26 14.86
C ASP A 226 -45.13 -2.47 16.21
N LEU A 227 -44.25 -3.46 16.29
CA LEU A 227 -43.43 -3.75 17.48
C LEU A 227 -42.55 -2.58 17.93
N GLN A 228 -41.98 -1.81 17.00
CA GLN A 228 -41.11 -0.68 17.35
C GLN A 228 -41.87 0.44 18.09
N GLN A 229 -43.20 0.55 17.83
CA GLN A 229 -44.05 1.53 18.50
C GLN A 229 -44.20 1.23 20.00
N ALA A 230 -43.92 0.00 20.45
CA ALA A 230 -43.90 -0.34 21.86
C ALA A 230 -42.70 0.25 22.61
N ILE A 231 -41.60 0.59 21.89
CA ILE A 231 -40.33 1.06 22.46
C ILE A 231 -40.14 2.55 22.20
N ILE A 232 -40.48 3.03 20.99
CA ILE A 232 -40.23 4.40 20.53
C ILE A 232 -41.57 5.05 20.14
N ASP A 233 -41.77 6.29 20.53
CA ASP A 233 -42.96 7.04 20.16
C ASP A 233 -43.11 7.18 18.64
N VAL A 234 -44.32 6.88 18.15
CA VAL A 234 -44.66 6.86 16.72
C VAL A 234 -44.29 8.15 15.97
N PRO A 235 -44.50 9.34 16.51
CA PRO A 235 -44.07 10.58 15.87
C PRO A 235 -42.58 10.59 15.53
N VAL A 236 -41.74 10.16 16.46
CA VAL A 236 -40.29 10.10 16.27
C VAL A 236 -39.93 9.13 15.13
N LEU A 237 -40.54 7.94 15.11
CA LEU A 237 -40.35 6.93 14.05
C LEU A 237 -40.72 7.49 12.68
N SER A 238 -41.87 8.22 12.59
CA SER A 238 -42.31 8.83 11.32
C SER A 238 -41.34 9.89 10.79
N TYR A 239 -40.75 10.71 11.66
CA TYR A 239 -39.75 11.69 11.27
C TYR A 239 -38.48 11.00 10.72
N ILE A 240 -37.97 9.99 11.43
CA ILE A 240 -36.78 9.26 11.02
C ILE A 240 -37.03 8.57 9.68
N GLN A 241 -38.18 7.93 9.48
CA GLN A 241 -38.56 7.28 8.22
C GLN A 241 -38.54 8.25 7.04
N ASN A 242 -39.18 9.43 7.22
CA ASN A 242 -39.26 10.43 6.16
C ASN A 242 -37.93 11.11 5.85
N VAL A 243 -36.99 11.12 6.78
CA VAL A 243 -35.60 11.55 6.55
C VAL A 243 -34.79 10.45 5.84
N CYS A 244 -35.04 9.18 6.15
CA CYS A 244 -34.34 8.06 5.51
C CYS A 244 -34.64 7.93 4.00
N LEU A 245 -35.86 8.25 3.56
CA LEU A 245 -36.26 8.14 2.16
C LEU A 245 -35.45 9.02 1.19
N PRO A 246 -35.27 10.34 1.41
CA PRO A 246 -34.38 11.16 0.60
C PRO A 246 -32.92 10.69 0.63
N ILE A 247 -32.43 10.24 1.80
CA ILE A 247 -31.07 9.70 1.93
C ILE A 247 -30.92 8.43 1.08
N ALA A 248 -31.90 7.52 1.12
CA ALA A 248 -31.91 6.33 0.30
C ALA A 248 -31.90 6.68 -1.21
N THR A 249 -32.66 7.72 -1.61
CA THR A 249 -32.68 8.20 -2.99
C THR A 249 -31.33 8.76 -3.42
N PHE A 250 -30.70 9.58 -2.58
CA PHE A 250 -29.35 10.08 -2.84
C PHE A 250 -28.35 8.93 -2.99
N ALA A 251 -28.39 7.96 -2.09
CA ALA A 251 -27.51 6.81 -2.10
C ALA A 251 -27.74 5.93 -3.35
N PHE A 252 -29.01 5.72 -3.73
CA PHE A 252 -29.40 4.98 -4.93
C PHE A 252 -28.85 5.63 -6.19
N VAL A 253 -29.05 6.95 -6.38
CA VAL A 253 -28.53 7.68 -7.54
C VAL A 253 -26.99 7.68 -7.56
N GLY A 254 -26.37 7.82 -6.40
CA GLY A 254 -24.91 7.74 -6.26
C GLY A 254 -24.35 6.36 -6.62
N ALA A 255 -25.04 5.28 -6.22
CA ALA A 255 -24.66 3.93 -6.62
C ALA A 255 -24.77 3.74 -8.14
N MET A 256 -25.86 4.23 -8.75
CA MET A 256 -26.06 4.15 -10.22
C MET A 256 -25.00 4.96 -10.98
N GLU A 257 -24.59 6.12 -10.47
CA GLU A 257 -23.47 6.88 -11.07
C GLU A 257 -22.17 6.09 -11.10
N GLN A 258 -21.85 5.40 -10.01
CA GLN A 258 -20.62 4.59 -9.92
C GLN A 258 -20.69 3.33 -10.80
N VAL A 259 -21.88 2.75 -10.95
CA VAL A 259 -22.05 1.55 -11.80
C VAL A 259 -21.99 1.90 -13.28
N PHE A 260 -22.63 3.01 -13.69
CA PHE A 260 -22.74 3.43 -15.10
C PHE A 260 -21.81 4.59 -15.42
N GLU A 261 -20.60 4.60 -14.87
CA GLU A 261 -19.61 5.65 -15.10
C GLU A 261 -19.45 5.95 -16.61
N GLY A 262 -19.55 7.23 -16.95
CA GLY A 262 -19.44 7.72 -18.34
C GLY A 262 -20.74 7.73 -19.15
N ILE A 263 -21.84 7.11 -18.68
CA ILE A 263 -23.15 7.13 -19.37
C ILE A 263 -24.05 8.17 -18.70
N ASN A 264 -24.49 9.17 -19.45
CA ASN A 264 -25.35 10.26 -18.96
C ASN A 264 -24.86 10.92 -17.64
N GLY A 265 -23.55 10.98 -17.42
CA GLY A 265 -22.96 11.37 -16.15
C GLY A 265 -23.34 12.77 -15.66
N ARG A 266 -23.64 13.72 -16.57
CA ARG A 266 -24.12 15.06 -16.19
C ARG A 266 -25.52 15.00 -15.57
N THR A 267 -26.42 14.23 -16.20
CA THR A 267 -27.81 14.07 -15.76
C THR A 267 -27.86 13.37 -14.41
N ILE A 268 -27.13 12.24 -14.25
CA ILE A 268 -27.11 11.51 -12.96
C ILE A 268 -26.52 12.37 -11.85
N ARG A 269 -25.45 13.11 -12.10
CA ARG A 269 -24.86 14.02 -11.10
C ARG A 269 -25.83 15.11 -10.68
N PHE A 270 -26.57 15.70 -11.61
CA PHE A 270 -27.60 16.67 -11.29
C PHE A 270 -28.63 16.08 -10.32
N PHE A 271 -29.21 14.90 -10.64
CA PHE A 271 -30.21 14.27 -9.78
C PHE A 271 -29.62 13.81 -8.42
N ARG A 272 -28.36 13.41 -8.39
CA ARG A 272 -27.66 13.11 -7.12
C ARG A 272 -27.58 14.34 -6.23
N HIS A 273 -27.19 15.50 -6.78
CA HIS A 273 -27.12 16.73 -5.98
C HIS A 273 -28.52 17.23 -5.58
N ALA A 274 -29.51 17.08 -6.46
CA ALA A 274 -30.89 17.39 -6.13
C ALA A 274 -31.42 16.49 -4.97
N ALA A 275 -31.13 15.20 -5.00
CA ALA A 275 -31.49 14.28 -3.93
C ALA A 275 -30.76 14.62 -2.61
N LEU A 276 -29.47 15.02 -2.69
CA LEU A 276 -28.71 15.46 -1.53
C LEU A 276 -29.29 16.76 -0.92
N ALA A 277 -29.60 17.74 -1.75
CA ALA A 277 -30.20 19.00 -1.32
C ALA A 277 -31.58 18.75 -0.66
N LEU A 278 -32.39 17.86 -1.25
CA LEU A 278 -33.67 17.47 -0.71
C LEU A 278 -33.52 16.74 0.63
N SER A 279 -32.52 15.86 0.76
CA SER A 279 -32.22 15.18 2.04
C SER A 279 -31.84 16.19 3.12
N ALA A 280 -30.97 17.14 2.79
CA ALA A 280 -30.57 18.20 3.73
C ALA A 280 -31.79 19.08 4.11
N PHE A 281 -32.63 19.44 3.14
CA PHE A 281 -33.85 20.21 3.38
C PHE A 281 -34.85 19.46 4.30
N ALA A 282 -35.01 18.13 4.06
CA ALA A 282 -35.88 17.30 4.92
C ALA A 282 -35.36 17.22 6.36
N ILE A 283 -34.03 17.04 6.53
CA ILE A 283 -33.43 17.00 7.87
C ILE A 283 -33.59 18.35 8.60
N ILE A 284 -33.24 19.44 7.92
CA ILE A 284 -33.37 20.80 8.49
C ILE A 284 -34.84 21.08 8.82
N GLY A 285 -35.78 20.76 7.92
CA GLY A 285 -37.19 20.91 8.13
C GLY A 285 -37.69 20.12 9.35
N ALA A 286 -37.28 18.88 9.49
CA ALA A 286 -37.63 18.04 10.62
C ALA A 286 -37.15 18.61 11.97
N MET A 287 -36.02 19.31 11.98
CA MET A 287 -35.44 19.88 13.21
C MET A 287 -35.99 21.28 13.55
N THR A 288 -36.49 22.03 12.56
CA THR A 288 -36.80 23.44 12.76
C THR A 288 -38.28 23.75 12.76
N SER A 289 -39.05 23.20 11.82
CA SER A 289 -40.45 23.56 11.63
C SER A 289 -41.25 22.50 10.90
N LEU A 290 -42.43 22.18 11.46
CA LEU A 290 -43.39 21.25 10.85
C LEU A 290 -43.78 21.69 9.44
N THR A 291 -43.93 23.00 9.20
CA THR A 291 -44.30 23.54 7.88
C THR A 291 -43.20 23.27 6.83
N LEU A 292 -41.93 23.51 7.15
CA LEU A 292 -40.79 23.22 6.25
C LEU A 292 -40.67 21.72 6.00
N TYR A 293 -40.89 20.91 7.02
CA TYR A 293 -40.89 19.47 6.89
C TYR A 293 -42.01 18.97 5.95
N MET A 294 -43.22 19.51 6.06
CA MET A 294 -44.33 19.19 5.16
C MET A 294 -44.02 19.57 3.72
N TRP A 295 -43.38 20.73 3.48
CA TRP A 295 -42.88 21.10 2.16
C TRP A 295 -41.84 20.12 1.63
N SER A 296 -40.96 19.61 2.48
CA SER A 296 -39.96 18.62 2.05
C SER A 296 -40.61 17.31 1.57
N ILE A 297 -41.66 16.84 2.24
CA ILE A 297 -42.42 15.65 1.83
C ILE A 297 -43.16 15.91 0.50
N LEU A 298 -43.80 17.08 0.37
CA LEU A 298 -44.53 17.46 -0.85
C LEU A 298 -43.61 17.52 -2.07
N LEU A 299 -42.41 18.08 -1.92
CA LEU A 299 -41.43 18.18 -2.98
C LEU A 299 -40.73 16.86 -3.29
N PHE A 300 -40.64 15.96 -2.30
CA PHE A 300 -39.98 14.67 -2.47
C PHE A 300 -40.62 13.82 -3.55
N THR A 301 -41.95 13.68 -3.55
CA THR A 301 -42.64 12.78 -4.47
C THR A 301 -42.41 13.10 -5.94
N PRO A 302 -42.60 14.35 -6.42
CA PRO A 302 -42.35 14.67 -7.83
C PRO A 302 -40.87 14.57 -8.19
N ILE A 303 -39.94 15.00 -7.32
CA ILE A 303 -38.51 14.90 -7.57
C ILE A 303 -38.09 13.44 -7.63
N PHE A 304 -38.61 12.59 -6.75
CA PHE A 304 -38.35 11.16 -6.75
C PHE A 304 -38.80 10.51 -8.06
N ILE A 305 -40.03 10.78 -8.53
CA ILE A 305 -40.53 10.22 -9.79
C ILE A 305 -39.67 10.62 -10.99
N VAL A 306 -39.31 11.91 -11.09
CA VAL A 306 -38.46 12.39 -12.20
C VAL A 306 -37.06 11.77 -12.12
N THR A 307 -36.49 11.68 -10.92
CA THR A 307 -35.19 11.02 -10.68
C THR A 307 -35.25 9.55 -11.09
N PHE A 308 -36.34 8.85 -10.71
CA PHE A 308 -36.51 7.45 -11.01
C PHE A 308 -36.60 7.18 -12.51
N ILE A 309 -37.34 8.02 -13.26
CA ILE A 309 -37.42 7.97 -14.72
C ILE A 309 -36.04 8.25 -15.37
N ALA A 310 -35.31 9.24 -14.88
CA ALA A 310 -33.98 9.57 -15.40
C ALA A 310 -32.97 8.45 -15.18
N VAL A 311 -33.02 7.80 -14.03
CA VAL A 311 -32.18 6.63 -13.71
C VAL A 311 -32.59 5.45 -14.60
N PHE A 312 -33.89 5.18 -14.76
CA PHE A 312 -34.38 4.12 -15.66
C PHE A 312 -33.86 4.33 -17.08
N TRP A 313 -33.99 5.55 -17.60
CA TRP A 313 -33.47 5.89 -18.93
C TRP A 313 -31.97 5.62 -19.05
N THR A 314 -31.21 5.98 -18.02
CA THR A 314 -29.77 5.74 -18.01
C THR A 314 -29.42 4.26 -18.00
N ILE A 315 -30.12 3.46 -17.17
CA ILE A 315 -29.95 1.99 -17.13
C ILE A 315 -30.31 1.37 -18.47
N TRP A 316 -31.41 1.84 -19.10
CA TRP A 316 -31.86 1.39 -20.43
C TRP A 316 -30.80 1.66 -21.51
N VAL A 317 -30.25 2.88 -21.54
CA VAL A 317 -29.19 3.26 -22.48
C VAL A 317 -27.93 2.42 -22.24
N ALA A 318 -27.56 2.22 -20.98
CA ALA A 318 -26.42 1.38 -20.59
C ALA A 318 -26.61 -0.07 -21.04
N TYR A 319 -27.78 -0.65 -20.77
CA TYR A 319 -28.14 -2.00 -21.21
C TYR A 319 -28.06 -2.16 -22.73
N ARG A 320 -28.58 -1.19 -23.48
CA ARG A 320 -28.51 -1.22 -24.95
C ARG A 320 -27.09 -1.13 -25.50
N ARG A 321 -26.21 -0.36 -24.83
CA ARG A 321 -24.83 -0.12 -25.28
C ARG A 321 -23.87 -1.23 -24.88
N ARG A 322 -23.91 -1.69 -23.63
CA ARG A 322 -22.91 -2.61 -23.08
C ARG A 322 -23.31 -4.07 -23.24
N ARG A 323 -24.57 -4.42 -23.05
CA ARG A 323 -25.12 -5.78 -23.03
C ARG A 323 -24.31 -6.76 -22.17
N ASP A 324 -23.65 -6.23 -21.14
CA ASP A 324 -22.88 -7.00 -20.17
C ASP A 324 -23.79 -7.54 -19.06
N LEU A 325 -23.27 -8.50 -18.32
CA LEU A 325 -24.00 -9.13 -17.21
C LEU A 325 -24.40 -8.15 -16.12
N GLU A 326 -23.53 -7.16 -15.84
CA GLU A 326 -23.81 -6.16 -14.84
C GLU A 326 -25.06 -5.36 -15.21
N SER A 327 -25.15 -4.90 -16.45
CA SER A 327 -26.31 -4.16 -16.96
C SER A 327 -27.59 -4.98 -16.94
N ILE A 328 -27.51 -6.30 -17.21
CA ILE A 328 -28.68 -7.20 -17.16
C ILE A 328 -29.21 -7.33 -15.73
N TRP A 329 -28.33 -7.60 -14.75
CA TRP A 329 -28.74 -7.74 -13.34
C TRP A 329 -29.34 -6.46 -12.78
N ILE A 330 -28.72 -5.31 -13.07
CA ILE A 330 -29.23 -4.03 -12.60
C ILE A 330 -30.54 -3.70 -13.27
N MET A 331 -30.66 -3.94 -14.58
CA MET A 331 -31.93 -3.74 -15.29
C MET A 331 -33.06 -4.60 -14.70
N ALA A 332 -32.79 -5.89 -14.46
CA ALA A 332 -33.77 -6.79 -13.87
C ALA A 332 -34.20 -6.37 -12.46
N GLY A 333 -33.22 -6.09 -11.59
CA GLY A 333 -33.51 -5.64 -10.23
C GLY A 333 -34.23 -4.29 -10.19
N PHE A 334 -33.78 -3.34 -11.02
CA PHE A 334 -34.44 -2.03 -11.10
C PHE A 334 -35.84 -2.10 -11.69
N SER A 335 -36.06 -2.90 -12.75
CA SER A 335 -37.39 -3.07 -13.34
C SER A 335 -38.36 -3.70 -12.32
N SER A 336 -37.90 -4.66 -11.53
CA SER A 336 -38.68 -5.27 -10.45
C SER A 336 -39.05 -4.22 -9.39
N LEU A 337 -38.05 -3.44 -8.89
CA LEU A 337 -38.29 -2.35 -7.94
C LEU A 337 -39.23 -1.30 -8.52
N ALA A 338 -39.08 -0.94 -9.81
CA ALA A 338 -39.92 0.02 -10.50
C ALA A 338 -41.39 -0.44 -10.56
N ALA A 339 -41.60 -1.67 -10.94
CA ALA A 339 -42.96 -2.25 -11.00
C ALA A 339 -43.63 -2.25 -9.62
N ILE A 340 -42.89 -2.67 -8.60
CA ILE A 340 -43.40 -2.70 -7.22
C ILE A 340 -43.64 -1.29 -6.67
N THR A 341 -42.74 -0.34 -6.94
CA THR A 341 -42.93 1.07 -6.54
C THR A 341 -44.16 1.67 -7.21
N PHE A 342 -44.38 1.35 -8.50
CA PHE A 342 -45.56 1.81 -9.23
C PHE A 342 -46.85 1.22 -8.65
N ILE A 343 -46.87 -0.08 -8.32
CA ILE A 343 -48.00 -0.72 -7.63
C ILE A 343 -48.25 -0.06 -6.27
N HIS A 344 -47.20 0.24 -5.53
CA HIS A 344 -47.30 0.92 -4.23
C HIS A 344 -47.89 2.33 -4.38
N ILE A 345 -47.41 3.13 -5.33
CA ILE A 345 -47.94 4.48 -5.61
C ILE A 345 -49.41 4.39 -6.03
N TYR A 346 -49.74 3.44 -6.93
CA TYR A 346 -51.08 3.22 -7.36
C TYR A 346 -52.01 2.93 -6.15
N ARG A 347 -51.62 1.99 -5.31
CA ARG A 347 -52.36 1.58 -4.13
C ARG A 347 -52.64 2.73 -3.14
N PHE A 348 -51.62 3.54 -2.82
CA PHE A 348 -51.71 4.53 -1.77
C PHE A 348 -52.13 5.93 -2.24
N ILE A 349 -51.93 6.27 -3.49
CA ILE A 349 -52.15 7.63 -4.02
C ILE A 349 -53.26 7.68 -5.05
N ILE A 350 -53.34 6.69 -5.93
CA ILE A 350 -54.16 6.74 -7.11
C ILE A 350 -55.50 5.99 -6.92
N TYR A 351 -55.50 4.86 -6.22
CA TYR A 351 -56.65 3.94 -6.13
C TYR A 351 -57.93 4.65 -5.72
N ASP A 352 -57.92 5.51 -4.70
CA ASP A 352 -59.10 6.25 -4.22
C ASP A 352 -59.56 7.41 -5.14
N ARG A 353 -58.78 7.70 -6.18
CA ARG A 353 -59.03 8.80 -7.13
C ARG A 353 -59.52 8.34 -8.50
N VAL A 354 -59.47 7.06 -8.79
CA VAL A 354 -59.93 6.51 -10.04
C VAL A 354 -61.43 6.16 -9.97
N PRO A 355 -62.13 6.11 -11.13
CA PRO A 355 -63.54 5.71 -11.19
C PRO A 355 -63.79 4.33 -10.56
N GLU A 356 -64.98 4.11 -10.03
CA GLU A 356 -65.38 2.86 -9.33
C GLU A 356 -65.17 1.61 -10.21
N GLN A 357 -65.48 1.70 -11.51
CA GLN A 357 -65.24 0.59 -12.48
C GLN A 357 -63.78 0.16 -12.55
N VAL A 358 -62.83 1.13 -12.43
CA VAL A 358 -61.41 0.83 -12.41
C VAL A 358 -61.00 0.30 -11.04
N GLN A 359 -61.62 0.78 -9.95
CA GLN A 359 -61.36 0.28 -8.59
C GLN A 359 -61.77 -1.19 -8.49
N GLU A 360 -62.92 -1.58 -9.01
CA GLU A 360 -63.38 -2.97 -9.00
C GLU A 360 -62.41 -3.89 -9.78
N THR A 361 -62.00 -3.49 -10.99
CA THR A 361 -61.07 -4.28 -11.81
C THR A 361 -59.66 -4.38 -11.21
N THR A 362 -59.27 -3.40 -10.40
CA THR A 362 -57.94 -3.34 -9.76
C THR A 362 -57.94 -3.68 -8.28
N ALA A 363 -59.05 -4.12 -7.74
CA ALA A 363 -59.21 -4.50 -6.32
C ALA A 363 -58.19 -5.56 -5.83
N TRP A 364 -57.70 -6.41 -6.76
CA TRP A 364 -56.68 -7.37 -6.45
C TRP A 364 -55.38 -6.75 -5.92
N VAL A 365 -55.08 -5.48 -6.28
CA VAL A 365 -53.89 -4.73 -5.76
C VAL A 365 -53.99 -4.57 -4.25
N LEU A 366 -55.19 -4.43 -3.68
CA LEU A 366 -55.36 -4.33 -2.24
C LEU A 366 -55.09 -5.62 -1.48
N ARG A 367 -55.15 -6.76 -2.18
CA ARG A 367 -54.85 -8.09 -1.63
C ARG A 367 -53.36 -8.39 -1.57
N LEU A 368 -52.53 -7.59 -2.24
CA LEU A 368 -51.08 -7.75 -2.18
C LEU A 368 -50.54 -7.39 -0.81
N PRO A 369 -49.45 -8.00 -0.34
CA PRO A 369 -48.83 -7.68 0.92
C PRO A 369 -48.53 -6.17 1.06
N LYS A 370 -48.74 -5.61 2.25
CA LYS A 370 -48.46 -4.18 2.51
C LYS A 370 -47.01 -3.84 2.31
N ASP A 371 -46.16 -4.81 2.56
CA ASP A 371 -44.68 -4.71 2.63
C ASP A 371 -43.96 -5.01 1.31
N LEU A 372 -44.75 -5.13 0.21
CA LEU A 372 -44.23 -5.44 -1.11
C LEU A 372 -43.09 -4.51 -1.55
N LEU A 373 -43.13 -3.22 -1.12
CA LEU A 373 -42.08 -2.25 -1.46
C LEU A 373 -40.70 -2.66 -0.90
N PHE A 374 -40.66 -3.13 0.34
CA PHE A 374 -39.40 -3.57 0.98
C PHE A 374 -38.89 -4.88 0.37
N LEU A 375 -39.78 -5.77 -0.02
CA LEU A 375 -39.41 -6.95 -0.78
C LEU A 375 -38.77 -6.58 -2.14
N GLY A 376 -39.33 -5.58 -2.83
CA GLY A 376 -38.75 -5.05 -4.07
C GLY A 376 -37.38 -4.40 -3.85
N LEU A 377 -37.24 -3.63 -2.80
CA LEU A 377 -35.95 -3.03 -2.42
C LEU A 377 -34.92 -4.12 -2.09
N PHE A 378 -35.31 -5.14 -1.35
CA PHE A 378 -34.47 -6.27 -0.98
C PHE A 378 -34.00 -7.05 -2.21
N ALA A 379 -34.92 -7.34 -3.14
CA ALA A 379 -34.58 -7.97 -4.42
C ALA A 379 -33.59 -7.13 -5.23
N PHE A 380 -33.79 -5.81 -5.30
CA PHE A 380 -32.85 -4.89 -5.93
C PHE A 380 -31.49 -4.90 -5.26
N VAL A 381 -31.43 -4.87 -3.91
CA VAL A 381 -30.18 -4.93 -3.15
C VAL A 381 -29.44 -6.26 -3.42
N ILE A 382 -30.14 -7.38 -3.51
CA ILE A 382 -29.54 -8.66 -3.92
C ILE A 382 -28.91 -8.56 -5.32
N CYS A 383 -29.60 -7.96 -6.29
CA CYS A 383 -29.05 -7.75 -7.63
C CYS A 383 -27.79 -6.87 -7.57
N LEU A 384 -27.80 -5.85 -6.74
CA LEU A 384 -26.64 -4.97 -6.58
C LEU A 384 -25.45 -5.67 -5.88
N ILE A 385 -25.71 -6.51 -4.87
CA ILE A 385 -24.70 -7.39 -4.24
C ILE A 385 -24.07 -8.30 -5.29
N ARG A 386 -24.87 -8.86 -6.20
CA ARG A 386 -24.34 -9.71 -7.29
C ARG A 386 -23.39 -8.95 -8.20
N VAL A 387 -23.73 -7.70 -8.55
CA VAL A 387 -22.85 -6.84 -9.36
C VAL A 387 -21.56 -6.51 -8.62
N ILE A 388 -21.65 -6.16 -7.34
CA ILE A 388 -20.48 -5.90 -6.49
C ILE A 388 -19.59 -7.15 -6.41
N MET A 389 -20.18 -8.31 -6.18
CA MET A 389 -19.45 -9.58 -6.11
C MET A 389 -18.76 -9.92 -7.45
N TYR A 390 -19.46 -9.70 -8.57
CA TYR A 390 -18.88 -9.89 -9.89
C TYR A 390 -17.65 -9.00 -10.12
N ARG A 391 -17.77 -7.71 -9.79
CA ARG A 391 -16.63 -6.75 -9.87
C ARG A 391 -15.47 -7.15 -8.95
N TYR A 392 -15.79 -7.57 -7.74
CA TYR A 392 -14.79 -8.05 -6.79
C TYR A 392 -14.03 -9.26 -7.32
N MET A 393 -14.75 -10.26 -7.84
CA MET A 393 -14.15 -11.45 -8.46
C MET A 393 -13.31 -11.12 -9.70
N ALA A 394 -13.79 -10.20 -10.55
CA ALA A 394 -13.04 -9.75 -11.72
C ALA A 394 -11.74 -9.06 -11.31
N MET A 395 -11.78 -8.18 -10.32
CA MET A 395 -10.60 -7.49 -9.81
C MET A 395 -9.60 -8.46 -9.15
N ASN A 396 -10.09 -9.42 -8.37
CA ASN A 396 -9.22 -10.45 -7.77
C ASN A 396 -8.54 -11.33 -8.84
N ARG A 397 -9.25 -11.67 -9.92
CA ARG A 397 -8.63 -12.40 -11.04
C ARG A 397 -7.53 -11.57 -11.69
N GLN A 398 -7.79 -10.30 -12.00
CA GLN A 398 -6.77 -9.40 -12.56
C GLN A 398 -5.55 -9.26 -11.64
N LEU A 399 -5.78 -9.14 -10.34
CA LEU A 399 -4.69 -9.07 -9.35
C LEU A 399 -3.87 -10.37 -9.32
N THR A 400 -4.54 -11.52 -9.38
CA THR A 400 -3.86 -12.83 -9.40
C THR A 400 -3.05 -13.00 -10.70
N GLU A 401 -3.61 -12.61 -11.85
CA GLU A 401 -2.90 -12.64 -13.13
C GLU A 401 -1.70 -11.67 -13.13
N PHE A 402 -1.89 -10.47 -12.60
CA PHE A 402 -0.80 -9.50 -12.44
C PHE A 402 0.33 -10.04 -11.54
N ASN A 403 -0.01 -10.63 -10.39
CA ASN A 403 0.98 -11.22 -9.49
C ASN A 403 1.74 -12.36 -10.17
N ARG A 404 1.05 -13.24 -10.91
CA ARG A 404 1.71 -14.31 -11.68
C ARG A 404 2.66 -13.75 -12.75
N SER A 405 2.24 -12.73 -13.48
CA SER A 405 3.09 -12.09 -14.48
C SER A 405 4.30 -11.41 -13.84
N LEU A 406 4.13 -10.78 -12.68
CA LEU A 406 5.22 -10.18 -11.92
C LEU A 406 6.22 -11.23 -11.42
N GLU A 407 5.73 -12.36 -10.89
CA GLU A 407 6.58 -13.49 -10.50
C GLU A 407 7.40 -14.02 -11.67
N GLN A 408 6.78 -14.17 -12.85
CA GLN A 408 7.50 -14.60 -14.05
C GLN A 408 8.58 -13.59 -14.49
N ILE A 409 8.27 -12.29 -14.45
CA ILE A 409 9.23 -11.23 -14.77
C ILE A 409 10.40 -11.26 -13.77
N VAL A 410 10.12 -11.37 -12.47
CA VAL A 410 11.15 -11.45 -11.43
C VAL A 410 12.04 -12.68 -11.63
N GLN A 411 11.45 -13.86 -11.86
CA GLN A 411 12.20 -15.09 -12.13
C GLN A 411 13.10 -14.95 -13.38
N THR A 412 12.55 -14.42 -14.47
CA THR A 412 13.32 -14.20 -15.71
C THR A 412 14.49 -13.23 -15.49
N ARG A 413 14.25 -12.11 -14.79
CA ARG A 413 15.28 -11.13 -14.48
C ARG A 413 16.34 -11.67 -13.52
N THR A 414 15.94 -12.46 -12.54
CA THR A 414 16.88 -13.11 -11.61
C THR A 414 17.77 -14.09 -12.37
N TYR A 415 17.20 -14.89 -13.26
CA TYR A 415 17.97 -15.81 -14.11
C TYR A 415 18.93 -15.05 -15.04
N GLU A 416 18.47 -13.99 -15.73
CA GLU A 416 19.34 -13.15 -16.57
C GLU A 416 20.51 -12.55 -15.77
N LEU A 417 20.23 -12.08 -14.55
CA LEU A 417 21.27 -11.54 -13.67
C LEU A 417 22.28 -12.61 -13.24
N GLN A 418 21.83 -13.81 -12.92
CA GLN A 418 22.71 -14.94 -12.59
C GLN A 418 23.64 -15.27 -13.76
N VAL A 419 23.09 -15.42 -14.97
CA VAL A 419 23.89 -15.70 -16.18
C VAL A 419 24.91 -14.60 -16.44
N ARG A 420 24.52 -13.32 -16.31
CA ARG A 420 25.44 -12.19 -16.46
C ARG A 420 26.55 -12.20 -15.40
N THR A 421 26.19 -12.50 -14.16
CA THR A 421 27.15 -12.58 -13.04
C THR A 421 28.18 -13.68 -13.29
N GLU A 422 27.73 -14.86 -13.73
CA GLU A 422 28.65 -15.95 -14.12
C GLU A 422 29.55 -15.57 -15.29
N GLN A 423 29.00 -14.92 -16.31
CA GLN A 423 29.80 -14.43 -17.45
C GLN A 423 30.84 -13.41 -16.99
N PHE A 424 30.47 -12.50 -16.11
CA PHE A 424 31.37 -11.51 -15.55
C PHE A 424 32.50 -12.14 -14.70
N GLN A 425 32.14 -13.13 -13.87
CA GLN A 425 33.14 -13.90 -13.12
C GLN A 425 34.15 -14.59 -14.04
N ARG A 426 33.68 -15.32 -15.07
CA ARG A 426 34.53 -15.98 -16.03
C ARG A 426 35.43 -15.01 -16.81
N ALA A 427 34.89 -13.82 -17.13
CA ALA A 427 35.70 -12.78 -17.79
C ALA A 427 36.78 -12.23 -16.85
N ASN A 428 36.48 -12.00 -15.58
CA ASN A 428 37.45 -11.56 -14.59
C ASN A 428 38.54 -12.61 -14.33
N GLU A 429 38.20 -13.90 -14.26
CA GLU A 429 39.17 -14.99 -14.13
C GLU A 429 40.12 -15.03 -15.30
N ARG A 430 39.61 -14.90 -16.56
CA ARG A 430 40.42 -14.83 -17.75
C ARG A 430 41.35 -13.61 -17.77
N LEU A 431 40.82 -12.44 -17.36
CA LEU A 431 41.62 -11.23 -17.27
C LEU A 431 42.74 -11.38 -16.23
N ALA A 432 42.45 -11.93 -15.06
CA ALA A 432 43.43 -12.18 -14.01
C ALA A 432 44.52 -13.17 -14.48
N ALA A 433 44.16 -14.23 -15.21
CA ALA A 433 45.12 -15.17 -15.80
C ALA A 433 46.02 -14.48 -16.84
N SER A 434 45.44 -13.70 -17.76
CA SER A 434 46.21 -12.94 -18.75
C SER A 434 47.14 -11.89 -18.12
N MET A 435 46.69 -11.23 -17.06
CA MET A 435 47.56 -10.27 -16.33
C MET A 435 48.73 -10.96 -15.65
N ARG A 436 48.56 -12.19 -15.11
CA ARG A 436 49.68 -12.99 -14.56
C ARG A 436 50.66 -13.39 -15.64
N GLU A 437 50.18 -13.92 -16.76
CA GLU A 437 51.00 -14.31 -17.90
C GLU A 437 51.82 -13.13 -18.46
N ASN A 438 51.17 -11.95 -18.60
CA ASN A 438 51.86 -10.73 -19.02
C ASN A 438 52.90 -10.26 -17.99
N ALA A 439 52.62 -10.38 -16.69
CA ALA A 439 53.59 -10.02 -15.66
C ALA A 439 54.80 -10.96 -15.66
N GLU A 440 54.62 -12.27 -15.86
CA GLU A 440 55.69 -13.26 -16.01
C GLU A 440 56.55 -12.97 -17.24
N ALA A 441 55.90 -12.73 -18.38
CA ALA A 441 56.61 -12.40 -19.62
C ALA A 441 57.40 -11.09 -19.50
N MET A 442 56.82 -10.08 -18.80
CA MET A 442 57.52 -8.81 -18.57
C MET A 442 58.71 -8.96 -17.61
N ALA A 443 58.57 -9.80 -16.58
CA ALA A 443 59.68 -10.12 -15.68
C ALA A 443 60.84 -10.83 -16.41
N GLU A 444 60.54 -11.81 -17.28
CA GLU A 444 61.53 -12.48 -18.11
C GLU A 444 62.23 -11.51 -19.09
N ALA A 445 61.45 -10.62 -19.73
CA ALA A 445 62.01 -9.60 -20.63
C ALA A 445 62.97 -8.65 -19.87
N MET A 446 62.60 -8.22 -18.67
CA MET A 446 63.43 -7.36 -17.82
C MET A 446 64.76 -8.07 -17.41
N ILE A 447 64.69 -9.35 -17.09
CA ILE A 447 65.89 -10.16 -16.78
C ILE A 447 66.80 -10.24 -17.99
N MET A 448 66.26 -10.47 -19.19
CA MET A 448 67.01 -10.50 -20.40
C MET A 448 67.69 -9.17 -20.78
N GLU A 449 66.90 -8.06 -20.59
CA GLU A 449 67.45 -6.72 -20.83
C GLU A 449 68.60 -6.38 -19.88
N GLU A 450 68.44 -6.72 -18.60
CA GLU A 450 69.48 -6.52 -17.61
C GLU A 450 70.75 -7.36 -17.93
N ARG A 451 70.56 -8.61 -18.32
CA ARG A 451 71.71 -9.44 -18.80
C ARG A 451 72.45 -8.82 -20.01
N HIS A 452 71.69 -8.31 -20.98
CA HIS A 452 72.27 -7.62 -22.13
C HIS A 452 73.04 -6.37 -21.74
N ARG A 453 72.48 -5.56 -20.83
CA ARG A 453 73.10 -4.35 -20.30
C ARG A 453 74.42 -4.65 -19.58
N ILE A 454 74.45 -5.70 -18.76
CA ILE A 454 75.62 -6.08 -17.98
C ILE A 454 76.71 -6.64 -18.95
N THR A 455 76.29 -7.46 -19.93
CA THR A 455 77.20 -8.00 -20.93
C THR A 455 77.86 -6.89 -21.76
N GLY A 456 77.07 -5.86 -22.16
CA GLY A 456 77.60 -4.68 -22.85
C GLY A 456 78.58 -3.92 -21.99
N SER A 457 78.29 -3.66 -20.72
CA SER A 457 79.19 -2.99 -19.81
C SER A 457 80.51 -3.75 -19.59
N ILE A 458 80.47 -5.07 -19.46
CA ILE A 458 81.67 -5.91 -19.36
C ILE A 458 82.51 -5.81 -20.64
N HIS A 459 81.85 -5.91 -21.82
CA HIS A 459 82.52 -5.83 -23.09
C HIS A 459 83.27 -4.49 -23.28
N ASP A 460 82.57 -3.36 -22.90
CA ASP A 460 83.15 -2.02 -22.99
C ASP A 460 84.33 -1.83 -22.03
N THR A 461 84.18 -2.28 -20.77
CA THR A 461 85.26 -2.18 -19.81
C THR A 461 86.47 -3.02 -20.20
N VAL A 462 86.26 -4.25 -20.63
CA VAL A 462 87.32 -5.13 -21.10
C VAL A 462 87.96 -4.55 -22.33
N GLY A 463 87.16 -4.08 -23.31
CA GLY A 463 87.69 -3.51 -24.56
C GLY A 463 88.59 -2.29 -24.32
N HIS A 464 88.12 -1.33 -23.48
CA HIS A 464 88.92 -0.14 -23.13
C HIS A 464 90.17 -0.50 -22.36
N THR A 465 90.05 -1.30 -21.31
CA THR A 465 91.22 -1.64 -20.45
C THR A 465 92.30 -2.40 -21.25
N LEU A 466 91.92 -3.36 -22.12
CA LEU A 466 92.83 -4.06 -22.93
C LEU A 466 93.47 -3.17 -23.99
N SER A 467 92.68 -2.30 -24.64
CA SER A 467 93.20 -1.37 -25.65
C SER A 467 94.26 -0.42 -25.08
N ASP A 468 93.91 0.20 -23.93
CA ASP A 468 94.80 1.13 -23.26
C ASP A 468 96.09 0.41 -22.79
N THR A 469 95.91 -0.81 -22.25
CA THR A 469 97.11 -1.62 -21.87
C THR A 469 98.00 -1.92 -22.99
N VAL A 470 97.48 -2.32 -24.17
CA VAL A 470 98.27 -2.58 -25.36
C VAL A 470 98.99 -1.34 -25.85
N VAL A 471 98.33 -0.17 -25.83
CA VAL A 471 98.99 1.09 -26.22
C VAL A 471 100.14 1.43 -25.27
N HIS A 472 99.92 1.34 -23.95
CA HIS A 472 100.99 1.60 -22.97
C HIS A 472 102.13 0.60 -23.06
N MET A 473 101.90 -0.69 -23.38
CA MET A 473 102.94 -1.68 -23.62
C MET A 473 103.74 -1.40 -24.92
N GLU A 474 103.02 -0.97 -26.00
CA GLU A 474 103.73 -0.59 -27.25
C GLU A 474 104.54 0.69 -27.03
N GLU A 475 104.07 1.67 -26.30
CA GLU A 475 104.87 2.85 -25.96
C GLU A 475 106.08 2.48 -25.12
N ALA A 476 105.88 1.66 -24.07
CA ALA A 476 107.02 1.17 -23.28
C ALA A 476 108.08 0.42 -24.12
N LYS A 477 107.61 -0.43 -25.02
CA LYS A 477 108.52 -1.17 -25.94
C LYS A 477 109.35 -0.25 -26.88
N ARG A 478 108.75 0.87 -27.29
CA ARG A 478 109.46 1.87 -28.10
C ARG A 478 110.48 2.66 -27.30
N MET A 479 110.19 2.88 -26.01
CA MET A 479 111.05 3.70 -25.11
C MET A 479 112.20 2.90 -24.48
N ILE A 480 112.21 1.55 -24.49
CA ILE A 480 113.23 0.70 -23.86
C ILE A 480 114.66 1.04 -24.32
N SER A 481 114.88 1.45 -25.58
CA SER A 481 116.16 1.78 -26.10
C SER A 481 116.59 3.25 -25.93
N GLN A 482 115.64 4.15 -25.54
CA GLN A 482 115.91 5.59 -25.44
C GLN A 482 115.93 6.10 -24.00
N ASP A 483 114.98 5.60 -23.20
CA ASP A 483 114.86 5.96 -21.75
C ASP A 483 114.29 4.76 -20.99
N ARG A 484 115.14 4.01 -20.33
CA ARG A 484 114.78 2.79 -19.60
C ARG A 484 113.94 3.04 -18.39
N GLU A 485 114.09 4.18 -17.68
CA GLU A 485 113.33 4.53 -16.51
C GLU A 485 111.89 4.88 -16.80
N GLN A 486 111.61 5.63 -17.87
CA GLN A 486 110.28 5.89 -18.40
C GLN A 486 109.60 4.65 -18.99
N ALA A 487 110.35 3.72 -19.60
CA ALA A 487 109.81 2.45 -20.11
C ALA A 487 109.33 1.52 -18.95
N GLU A 488 110.06 1.48 -17.82
CA GLU A 488 109.68 0.73 -16.62
C GLU A 488 108.46 1.35 -15.93
N GLU A 489 108.30 2.68 -15.90
CA GLU A 489 107.14 3.39 -15.38
C GLU A 489 105.89 3.09 -16.25
N LYS A 490 106.01 3.10 -17.56
CA LYS A 490 104.89 2.75 -18.47
C LYS A 490 104.50 1.27 -18.39
N LEU A 491 105.44 0.35 -18.15
CA LEU A 491 105.13 -1.06 -17.89
C LEU A 491 104.41 -1.25 -16.54
N ALA A 492 104.86 -0.54 -15.49
CA ALA A 492 104.21 -0.58 -14.21
C ALA A 492 102.77 -0.02 -14.28
N ALA A 493 102.56 1.07 -15.03
CA ALA A 493 101.28 1.63 -15.31
C ALA A 493 100.33 0.65 -16.04
N SER A 494 100.89 -0.09 -17.08
CA SER A 494 100.12 -1.11 -17.77
C SER A 494 99.74 -2.28 -16.89
N GLN A 495 100.62 -2.73 -16.01
CA GLN A 495 100.29 -3.78 -15.02
C GLN A 495 99.17 -3.34 -14.03
N GLU A 496 99.23 -2.12 -13.58
CA GLU A 496 98.21 -1.60 -12.69
C GLU A 496 96.85 -1.43 -13.40
N LEU A 497 96.83 -0.97 -14.67
CA LEU A 497 95.62 -0.89 -15.47
C LEU A 497 95.00 -2.28 -15.71
N LEU A 498 95.76 -3.27 -15.98
CA LEU A 498 95.35 -4.66 -16.17
C LEU A 498 94.78 -5.24 -14.87
N ARG A 499 95.39 -4.95 -13.74
CA ARG A 499 94.94 -5.41 -12.44
C ARG A 499 93.63 -4.78 -12.06
N ARG A 500 93.43 -3.48 -12.26
CA ARG A 500 92.18 -2.79 -12.07
C ARG A 500 91.06 -3.33 -12.98
N GLY A 501 91.30 -3.46 -14.27
CA GLY A 501 90.35 -4.01 -15.20
C GLY A 501 89.91 -5.45 -14.88
N LEU A 502 90.84 -6.30 -14.40
CA LEU A 502 90.50 -7.63 -13.91
C LEU A 502 89.63 -7.61 -12.62
N GLU A 503 89.86 -6.67 -11.73
CA GLU A 503 89.04 -6.54 -10.52
C GLU A 503 87.63 -6.02 -10.85
N ASP A 504 87.50 -5.06 -11.75
CA ASP A 504 86.25 -4.56 -12.28
C ASP A 504 85.44 -5.67 -12.99
N ILE A 505 86.08 -6.52 -13.77
CA ILE A 505 85.43 -7.68 -14.35
C ILE A 505 84.99 -8.69 -13.32
N ARG A 506 85.85 -8.98 -12.33
CA ARG A 506 85.49 -9.89 -11.23
C ARG A 506 84.31 -9.39 -10.43
N GLN A 507 84.27 -8.08 -10.15
CA GLN A 507 83.13 -7.46 -9.45
C GLN A 507 81.85 -7.53 -10.29
N SER A 508 81.89 -7.26 -11.58
CA SER A 508 80.78 -7.39 -12.49
C SER A 508 80.24 -8.83 -12.61
N VAL A 509 81.12 -9.81 -12.63
CA VAL A 509 80.79 -11.25 -12.69
C VAL A 509 80.24 -11.74 -11.31
N ARG A 510 80.76 -11.20 -10.18
CA ARG A 510 80.21 -11.49 -8.89
C ARG A 510 78.78 -11.02 -8.78
N LEU A 511 78.48 -9.83 -9.29
CA LEU A 511 77.12 -9.29 -9.34
C LEU A 511 76.15 -10.17 -10.14
N LEU A 512 76.63 -10.85 -11.20
CA LEU A 512 75.88 -11.82 -11.99
C LEU A 512 75.63 -13.18 -11.29
N ARG A 513 76.53 -13.52 -10.33
CA ARG A 513 76.51 -14.83 -9.66
C ARG A 513 75.68 -14.82 -8.32
N GLU A 514 75.50 -13.65 -7.73
CA GLU A 514 74.76 -13.49 -6.46
C GLU A 514 73.23 -13.41 -6.60
N ASP A 515 72.70 -13.52 -7.83
CA ASP A 515 71.25 -13.44 -8.10
C ASP A 515 70.44 -14.70 -7.76
N ALA A 516 71.00 -15.62 -6.98
CA ALA A 516 70.25 -16.78 -6.51
C ALA A 516 70.00 -16.71 -4.98
N GLY A 517 69.04 -15.90 -4.57
CA GLY A 517 68.20 -16.22 -3.41
C GLY A 517 68.51 -15.62 -2.05
N HIS A 518 69.73 -15.11 -1.72
CA HIS A 518 70.03 -14.61 -0.39
C HIS A 518 70.92 -13.36 -0.41
N TYR A 519 70.37 -12.19 -0.79
CA TYR A 519 71.06 -10.93 -0.63
C TYR A 519 70.94 -10.47 0.83
N ASP A 520 72.07 -10.59 1.60
CA ASP A 520 72.19 -10.12 2.99
C ASP A 520 72.41 -8.60 3.00
N LEU A 521 71.35 -7.81 2.98
CA LEU A 521 71.43 -6.35 2.98
C LEU A 521 72.14 -5.79 4.24
N PRO A 522 71.85 -6.25 5.47
CA PRO A 522 72.59 -5.78 6.67
C PRO A 522 74.10 -6.06 6.59
N GLY A 523 74.49 -7.22 6.11
CA GLY A 523 75.90 -7.56 5.94
C GLY A 523 76.58 -6.69 4.89
N ALA A 524 75.91 -6.42 3.76
CA ALA A 524 76.43 -5.56 2.70
C ALA A 524 76.57 -4.09 3.16
N ILE A 525 75.60 -3.56 3.88
CA ILE A 525 75.67 -2.21 4.51
C ILE A 525 76.84 -2.13 5.50
N GLY A 526 77.03 -3.16 6.33
CA GLY A 526 78.12 -3.21 7.28
C GLY A 526 79.52 -3.27 6.61
N ALA A 527 79.64 -3.96 5.47
CA ALA A 527 80.88 -4.00 4.70
C ALA A 527 81.20 -2.63 4.08
N LEU A 528 80.18 -2.01 3.41
CA LEU A 528 80.33 -0.68 2.79
C LEU A 528 80.80 0.38 3.81
N ILE A 529 80.19 0.39 5.02
CA ILE A 529 80.55 1.33 6.07
C ILE A 529 82.00 1.12 6.51
N ARG A 530 82.44 -0.14 6.83
CA ARG A 530 83.80 -0.43 7.26
C ARG A 530 84.85 -0.02 6.21
N GLU A 531 84.58 -0.31 4.97
CA GLU A 531 85.44 0.05 3.85
C GLU A 531 85.58 1.56 3.71
N THR A 532 84.44 2.28 3.80
CA THR A 532 84.41 3.74 3.72
C THR A 532 85.15 4.38 4.91
N GLU A 533 84.94 3.89 6.17
CA GLU A 533 85.68 4.36 7.37
C GLU A 533 87.16 4.15 7.23
N GLN A 534 87.58 3.00 6.71
CA GLN A 534 89.01 2.70 6.50
C GLN A 534 89.67 3.55 5.38
N ALA A 535 88.92 3.82 4.34
CA ALA A 535 89.45 4.54 3.14
C ALA A 535 89.46 6.07 3.38
N THR A 536 88.51 6.62 4.12
CA THR A 536 88.29 8.08 4.24
C THR A 536 88.54 8.68 5.66
N GLY A 537 88.55 7.81 6.67
CA GLY A 537 88.66 8.24 8.06
C GLY A 537 87.41 8.89 8.66
N CYS A 538 86.26 8.83 7.93
CA CYS A 538 84.99 9.34 8.45
C CYS A 538 84.38 8.36 9.48
N LYS A 539 83.47 8.86 10.32
CA LYS A 539 82.77 8.06 11.34
C LYS A 539 81.33 7.85 11.00
N PHE A 540 80.86 6.62 11.18
CA PHE A 540 79.45 6.29 10.99
C PHE A 540 78.76 5.95 12.30
N GLU A 541 77.67 6.66 12.60
CA GLU A 541 76.70 6.27 13.59
C GLU A 541 75.56 5.48 12.91
N ARG A 542 75.42 4.23 13.29
CA ARG A 542 74.47 3.32 12.58
C ARG A 542 73.39 2.79 13.50
N GLN A 543 72.15 2.84 13.03
CA GLN A 543 70.99 2.25 13.67
C GLN A 543 70.21 1.44 12.62
N ILE A 544 70.37 0.12 12.63
CA ILE A 544 69.69 -0.78 11.69
C ILE A 544 68.75 -1.64 12.50
N GLY A 545 67.42 -1.41 12.32
CA GLY A 545 66.39 -2.23 12.92
C GLY A 545 66.13 -3.54 12.14
N PRO A 546 65.30 -4.44 12.67
CA PRO A 546 64.93 -5.65 11.98
C PRO A 546 64.13 -5.31 10.69
N LEU A 547 64.59 -5.88 9.59
CA LEU A 547 63.95 -5.70 8.28
C LEU A 547 63.02 -6.86 7.96
N PRO A 548 61.90 -6.63 7.25
CA PRO A 548 60.96 -7.69 6.87
C PRO A 548 61.62 -8.69 5.93
N SER A 549 61.35 -9.99 6.13
CA SER A 549 61.86 -11.07 5.27
C SER A 549 61.25 -11.03 3.83
N GLN A 550 60.17 -10.31 3.68
CA GLN A 550 59.44 -10.19 2.41
C GLN A 550 60.04 -9.18 1.41
N LEU A 551 61.07 -8.44 1.80
CA LEU A 551 61.72 -7.51 0.89
C LEU A 551 62.30 -8.24 -0.34
N SER A 552 61.87 -7.82 -1.53
CA SER A 552 62.41 -8.32 -2.79
C SER A 552 63.86 -7.95 -2.96
N THR A 553 64.60 -8.73 -3.79
CA THR A 553 66.00 -8.42 -4.10
C THR A 553 66.12 -7.03 -4.72
N LEU A 554 65.16 -6.58 -5.49
CA LEU A 554 65.14 -5.25 -6.11
C LEU A 554 65.03 -4.14 -5.06
N GLN A 555 64.19 -4.29 -4.05
CA GLN A 555 64.02 -3.35 -2.93
C GLN A 555 65.29 -3.29 -2.08
N LYS A 556 65.89 -4.43 -1.75
CA LYS A 556 67.15 -4.50 -1.00
C LYS A 556 68.28 -3.81 -1.77
N ARG A 557 68.32 -3.98 -3.08
CA ARG A 557 69.33 -3.37 -3.96
C ARG A 557 69.13 -1.86 -4.06
N LEU A 558 67.90 -1.37 -4.15
CA LEU A 558 67.62 0.06 -4.16
C LEU A 558 68.04 0.73 -2.86
N LEU A 559 67.76 0.11 -1.68
CA LEU A 559 68.25 0.58 -0.38
C LEU A 559 69.79 0.69 -0.33
N PHE A 560 70.49 -0.34 -0.82
CA PHE A 560 71.95 -0.35 -0.81
C PHE A 560 72.55 0.69 -1.77
N GLN A 561 72.01 0.80 -2.99
CA GLN A 561 72.46 1.78 -3.97
C GLN A 561 72.22 3.21 -3.52
N THR A 562 71.09 3.49 -2.86
CA THR A 562 70.82 4.80 -2.30
C THR A 562 71.78 5.18 -1.19
N LEU A 563 72.15 4.21 -0.35
CA LEU A 563 73.18 4.42 0.67
C LEU A 563 74.52 4.69 0.04
N GLN A 564 74.95 3.89 -0.94
CA GLN A 564 76.23 4.04 -1.63
C GLN A 564 76.36 5.39 -2.35
N GLU A 565 75.34 5.81 -3.06
CA GLU A 565 75.31 7.08 -3.77
C GLU A 565 75.28 8.27 -2.79
N GLY A 566 74.49 8.16 -1.72
CA GLY A 566 74.44 9.18 -0.69
C GLY A 566 75.81 9.40 0.02
N ILE A 567 76.51 8.31 0.35
CA ILE A 567 77.87 8.39 0.90
C ILE A 567 78.82 9.01 -0.12
N ALA A 568 78.79 8.57 -1.39
CA ALA A 568 79.68 9.09 -2.43
C ALA A 568 79.49 10.61 -2.63
N ILE A 569 78.25 11.09 -2.58
CA ILE A 569 77.93 12.52 -2.68
C ILE A 569 78.50 13.28 -1.50
N GLY A 570 78.29 12.76 -0.27
CA GLY A 570 78.81 13.40 0.96
C GLY A 570 80.36 13.51 0.95
N LEU A 571 81.05 12.53 0.39
CA LEU A 571 82.55 12.52 0.32
C LEU A 571 83.12 13.34 -0.84
N LYS A 572 82.42 13.49 -1.96
CA LYS A 572 82.90 14.22 -3.15
C LYS A 572 82.74 15.73 -3.08
N ARG A 573 82.18 16.29 -2.02
CA ARG A 573 81.99 17.73 -1.87
C ARG A 573 83.32 18.46 -1.54
N LYS A 574 83.31 19.78 -1.80
CA LYS A 574 84.46 20.66 -1.48
C LYS A 574 84.86 20.60 0.01
N GLU A 575 83.86 20.40 0.87
CA GLU A 575 84.07 20.11 2.29
C GLU A 575 83.50 18.72 2.57
N PRO A 576 84.27 17.64 2.52
CA PRO A 576 83.83 16.29 2.73
C PRO A 576 83.20 16.06 4.11
N ALA A 577 82.10 15.30 4.15
CA ALA A 577 81.50 14.93 5.41
C ALA A 577 82.39 14.01 6.20
N ARG A 578 82.65 14.38 7.49
CA ARG A 578 83.51 13.60 8.44
C ARG A 578 82.66 12.65 9.31
N GLN A 579 81.36 12.87 9.36
CA GLN A 579 80.43 12.06 10.13
C GLN A 579 79.14 11.82 9.36
N PHE A 580 78.69 10.56 9.37
CA PHE A 580 77.44 10.14 8.79
C PHE A 580 76.60 9.46 9.88
N ARG A 581 75.27 9.70 9.84
CA ARG A 581 74.29 8.98 10.65
C ARG A 581 73.38 8.21 9.72
N LEU A 582 73.37 6.88 9.83
CA LEU A 582 72.52 5.98 9.05
C LEU A 582 71.47 5.38 9.98
N SER A 583 70.20 5.50 9.61
CA SER A 583 69.12 4.75 10.21
C SER A 583 68.35 3.98 9.13
N VAL A 584 68.12 2.69 9.38
CA VAL A 584 67.25 1.84 8.54
C VAL A 584 66.28 1.15 9.45
N PHE A 585 65.01 1.37 9.24
CA PHE A 585 63.97 0.77 10.07
C PHE A 585 62.70 0.46 9.27
N PHE A 586 61.95 -0.49 9.80
CA PHE A 586 60.63 -0.87 9.29
C PHE A 586 59.54 -0.22 10.13
N ASP A 587 58.69 0.56 9.50
CA ASP A 587 57.50 1.11 10.10
C ASP A 587 56.34 0.14 9.94
N GLN A 588 55.95 -0.49 11.07
CA GLN A 588 54.86 -1.48 11.11
C GLN A 588 53.48 -0.88 10.84
N ARG A 589 53.28 0.42 11.03
CA ARG A 589 51.99 1.08 10.85
C ARG A 589 51.75 1.42 9.38
N GLU A 590 52.78 1.86 8.71
CA GLU A 590 52.74 2.26 7.29
C GLU A 590 53.21 1.14 6.36
N GLU A 591 53.61 -0.02 6.90
CA GLU A 591 54.21 -1.15 6.15
C GLU A 591 55.30 -0.72 5.19
N THR A 592 56.12 0.25 5.60
CA THR A 592 57.19 0.82 4.77
C THR A 592 58.57 0.62 5.42
N VAL A 593 59.59 0.45 4.58
CA VAL A 593 60.97 0.49 5.03
C VAL A 593 61.54 1.86 4.71
N ARG A 594 62.14 2.49 5.72
CA ARG A 594 62.76 3.82 5.62
C ARG A 594 64.25 3.72 5.85
N LEU A 595 65.01 4.25 4.90
CA LEU A 595 66.44 4.49 5.02
C LEU A 595 66.67 5.99 5.14
N LYS A 596 67.36 6.46 6.19
CA LYS A 596 67.76 7.84 6.33
C LYS A 596 69.27 7.90 6.51
N LEU A 597 69.91 8.68 5.65
CA LEU A 597 71.34 8.99 5.74
C LEU A 597 71.48 10.48 5.95
N SER A 598 72.02 10.87 7.11
CA SER A 598 72.29 12.27 7.44
C SER A 598 73.83 12.51 7.46
N ASP A 599 74.24 13.66 6.95
CA ASP A 599 75.60 14.16 7.01
C ASP A 599 75.62 15.64 7.44
N HIS A 600 76.67 16.14 8.00
CA HIS A 600 76.83 17.52 8.45
C HIS A 600 77.46 18.48 7.41
N GLY A 601 77.41 18.08 6.14
CA GLY A 601 77.88 18.87 5.02
C GLY A 601 76.93 19.99 4.58
N ARG A 602 77.33 20.78 3.59
CA ARG A 602 76.49 21.86 3.05
C ARG A 602 75.17 21.35 2.49
N PRO A 603 74.04 22.06 2.69
CA PRO A 603 72.74 21.61 2.21
C PRO A 603 72.67 21.26 0.73
N LEU A 604 72.11 20.10 0.41
CA LEU A 604 71.80 19.65 -0.95
C LEU A 604 70.49 20.28 -1.40
N ARG A 605 70.46 20.92 -2.55
CA ARG A 605 69.24 21.39 -3.18
C ARG A 605 68.80 20.34 -4.24
N ALA A 606 67.52 20.29 -4.53
CA ALA A 606 67.00 19.36 -5.53
C ALA A 606 67.64 19.51 -6.94
N ASP A 607 68.12 20.73 -7.24
CA ASP A 607 68.86 21.02 -8.48
C ASP A 607 70.28 20.42 -8.51
N ASP A 608 70.85 20.06 -7.36
CA ASP A 608 72.18 19.48 -7.21
C ASP A 608 72.18 17.94 -7.34
N TRP A 609 70.99 17.35 -7.61
CA TRP A 609 70.85 15.92 -7.81
C TRP A 609 71.59 15.46 -9.07
N GLY A 610 72.60 14.72 -8.93
CA GLY A 610 73.30 14.08 -10.04
C GLY A 610 72.41 13.01 -10.72
N ILE A 611 72.88 12.51 -11.87
CA ILE A 611 72.16 11.48 -12.66
C ILE A 611 71.85 10.25 -11.77
N GLY A 612 72.75 9.87 -10.85
CA GLY A 612 72.58 8.73 -9.97
C GLY A 612 71.37 8.84 -9.04
N LEU A 613 71.19 9.96 -8.32
CA LEU A 613 70.03 10.15 -7.42
C LEU A 613 68.73 10.26 -8.19
N ARG A 614 68.73 10.87 -9.34
CA ARG A 614 67.51 10.95 -10.20
C ARG A 614 67.05 9.56 -10.67
N ALA A 615 67.99 8.73 -11.09
CA ALA A 615 67.67 7.36 -11.48
C ALA A 615 67.14 6.51 -10.31
N LEU A 616 67.70 6.71 -9.10
CA LEU A 616 67.24 6.05 -7.87
C LEU A 616 65.86 6.55 -7.44
N ALA A 617 65.55 7.84 -7.62
CA ALA A 617 64.23 8.38 -7.36
C ALA A 617 63.17 7.79 -8.30
N GLU A 618 63.45 7.67 -9.60
CA GLU A 618 62.60 7.01 -10.57
C GLU A 618 62.37 5.52 -10.24
N GLN A 619 63.42 4.83 -9.77
CA GLN A 619 63.26 3.43 -9.33
C GLN A 619 62.44 3.30 -8.07
N ALA A 620 62.59 4.23 -7.13
CA ALA A 620 61.76 4.29 -5.91
C ALA A 620 60.28 4.48 -6.26
N ASP A 621 59.98 5.43 -7.16
CA ASP A 621 58.61 5.72 -7.63
C ASP A 621 57.95 4.49 -8.30
N ARG A 622 58.70 3.75 -9.16
CA ARG A 622 58.23 2.51 -9.76
C ARG A 622 57.89 1.41 -8.74
N LEU A 623 58.53 1.45 -7.58
CA LEU A 623 58.25 0.52 -6.47
C LEU A 623 57.19 1.04 -5.48
N GLY A 624 56.54 2.17 -5.80
CA GLY A 624 55.54 2.80 -4.96
C GLY A 624 56.12 3.51 -3.74
N GLY A 625 57.42 3.85 -3.78
CA GLY A 625 58.13 4.58 -2.77
C GLY A 625 58.58 5.97 -3.25
N TRP A 626 59.35 6.66 -2.47
CA TRP A 626 59.88 7.99 -2.82
C TRP A 626 61.25 8.23 -2.17
N LEU A 627 62.06 9.01 -2.85
CA LEU A 627 63.37 9.47 -2.39
C LEU A 627 63.30 10.98 -2.17
N THR A 628 63.67 11.45 -0.99
CA THR A 628 63.77 12.88 -0.64
C THR A 628 65.12 13.25 -0.12
N ALA A 629 65.54 14.48 -0.42
CA ALA A 629 66.73 15.05 0.18
C ALA A 629 66.36 16.41 0.81
N GLU A 630 66.53 16.51 2.10
CA GLU A 630 66.14 17.69 2.90
C GLU A 630 67.36 18.29 3.57
N ALA A 631 67.42 19.61 3.57
CA ALA A 631 68.44 20.34 4.37
C ALA A 631 67.88 20.44 5.81
N THR A 632 68.66 19.96 6.78
CA THR A 632 68.35 20.06 8.21
C THR A 632 69.29 21.03 8.89
N GLU A 633 68.99 21.45 10.12
CA GLU A 633 69.85 22.33 10.93
C GLU A 633 71.25 21.71 11.18
N GLU A 634 71.36 20.39 11.14
CA GLU A 634 72.59 19.63 11.35
C GLU A 634 73.32 19.23 10.06
N GLY A 635 72.78 19.56 8.85
CA GLY A 635 73.36 19.21 7.54
C GLY A 635 72.32 18.70 6.54
N ASN A 636 72.60 17.59 5.85
CA ASN A 636 71.70 16.98 4.85
C ASN A 636 71.07 15.68 5.38
N CYS A 637 69.88 15.44 5.00
CA CYS A 637 69.20 14.16 5.22
C CYS A 637 68.67 13.60 3.87
N LEU A 638 69.19 12.49 3.42
CA LEU A 638 68.68 11.72 2.32
C LEU A 638 67.77 10.62 2.87
N SER A 639 66.51 10.61 2.46
CA SER A 639 65.52 9.66 2.95
C SER A 639 64.86 8.90 1.80
N LEU A 640 64.94 7.58 1.84
CA LEU A 640 64.26 6.68 0.95
C LEU A 640 63.18 5.94 1.74
N THR A 641 61.94 5.98 1.24
CA THR A 641 60.82 5.21 1.79
C THR A 641 60.28 4.28 0.66
N ILE A 642 60.16 3.01 0.99
CA ILE A 642 59.63 2.00 0.06
C ILE A 642 58.62 1.08 0.78
N PRO A 643 57.52 0.63 0.15
CA PRO A 643 56.62 -0.34 0.75
C PRO A 643 57.33 -1.67 1.02
N ALA A 644 57.00 -2.38 2.09
CA ALA A 644 57.63 -3.65 2.47
C ALA A 644 57.17 -4.84 1.61
N ALA A 645 55.92 -4.79 1.13
CA ALA A 645 55.39 -5.74 0.14
C ALA A 645 55.53 -5.17 -1.28
N PRO A 646 55.83 -6.00 -2.30
CA PRO A 646 55.82 -5.54 -3.70
C PRO A 646 54.41 -5.00 -3.99
N GLY A 647 54.31 -3.76 -4.45
CA GLY A 647 53.10 -3.00 -4.58
C GLY A 647 52.00 -3.79 -5.31
N GLY A 648 51.03 -4.29 -4.54
CA GLY A 648 49.71 -4.53 -5.04
C GLY A 648 49.10 -3.16 -5.32
N ALA A 649 48.63 -2.95 -6.54
CA ALA A 649 47.97 -1.73 -6.98
C ALA A 649 46.98 -1.27 -5.89
N SER A 650 47.24 -0.09 -5.32
CA SER A 650 46.39 0.54 -4.33
C SER A 650 44.97 0.64 -4.87
N SER A 651 44.07 -0.03 -4.20
CA SER A 651 42.63 0.12 -4.34
C SER A 651 42.23 1.55 -3.94
N TRP A 652 42.28 2.47 -4.89
CA TRP A 652 41.51 3.70 -4.81
C TRP A 652 40.25 3.46 -5.62
N ILE A 653 39.22 2.87 -4.98
CA ILE A 653 37.82 2.97 -5.41
C ILE A 653 37.12 3.70 -4.26
N ILE A 654 36.76 4.94 -4.55
CA ILE A 654 35.66 5.66 -3.91
C ILE A 654 34.40 5.36 -4.70
#